data_cac8c8f44ab2e8a03b1702da5d8c56e2
#
_entry.id   cac8c8f44ab2e8a03b1702da5d8c56e2
#
_cell.length_a   1.000
_cell.length_b   1.000
_cell.length_c   1.000
_cell.angle_alpha   90.00
_cell.angle_beta   90.00
_cell.angle_gamma   90.00
#
_symmetry.space_group_name_H-M   'P 1'
#
loop_
_entity.id
_entity.type
_entity.pdbx_description
1 polymer ?
#
loop_
_entity_poly.entity_id
_entity_poly.type
_entity_poly.pdbx_seq_one_letter_code
_entity_poly.pdbx_strand_id
1 'polypeptide(L)'
;MRRWLSLNGLLVAAAALAALVLTVTRPSPEGLINLGVGDREVRAAPGAGQASVQKHNLGALKIVHRTLIRIRESYVDPSRIDPKKMLYAALDSVQYNVPEVMVESDPARDEIQVVVNDKQARFSTKDVDSPWRLAKVLKNIFLFIEANINPGADLAEVEYAAVNGMLSTLDPHSVLLDPEMAREMDINTSGGFGGLGIVIGMRKGKLTVISPMKGTPAHKAGIQAKDKIVKINDEVTENLTINEAVERMRGRKGTKVTLWIERTGEANLLKYSITRAEIHVPSVDSKLLTRNVGYIRLKSFAGKTTQEVSEALSDLKRQGANRFILDMRWNPGGLLEQSIQVADLFLDQGTIVTTVGGNEREPRRAEPDRGDVVSAPLAVLVNGSSASAAEIVAGALKNLDRAVVIGANTFGKGSVQILYDNDDESKLKLTIAQYLTPGDLSIQSLGIVPDIELNRMYVPTKNQGSEDTIRLLPPSKSYREKDLKEHLDSTYAVEGPKPDTTLSYLYEPPAKGKDEVDDDPAPLEPGEEEEEGEPGPDEDEPLDSDEFQMDYEIALARDVLAEAGAAKRKTMVKAARKIIDKRRAQEVKKLTDKLAALGVDWSAPAGAGSTGGLDARFQLDGDVRTVKAGQAIKLIGTVTNTGSAPAHRVMARVKSDDTVLFDDTEMVFGRIDPGKSRTWTAFLKVQPDAIDRADHLDFELRDAAGTVKSRAPSLNVRVVAADRPVFSYGHQLIDSSNGDGLVQSGESYLLRVTVKNTGKGEAAKTTAVLRNVSGSDLLLKKTRFELGSLKPGESKTVDFSFNSASSISNKEVVVEMMVYDSVLRESVIEKLKYPVRKGSAGPATSNGAARVTGSHARVFEGASGDSGQIASAPRGSTFAVTGKLGDWLRLDLGGGRPGFVRSSEVSRTSGRAKADRLAPRWQVTPPALAIEVPTFEVKGSSFTLKGKATDDSKVEDVYIFVSNQDAKVENRKVFYKSNRGAAKPGQVAFSPTIPLWPGSNLVTVVAR
;
A
#
# COMPACT_ATOMS: atom_id res chain seq x y z
N MET A 1 11.36 0.82 -13.71
CA MET A 1 11.03 -0.26 -12.76
C MET A 1 10.00 0.17 -11.71
N ARG A 2 10.04 1.38 -11.15
CA ARG A 2 8.97 1.94 -10.27
C ARG A 2 7.60 2.09 -10.95
N ARG A 3 7.53 2.41 -12.25
CA ARG A 3 6.26 2.49 -13.01
C ARG A 3 5.63 1.13 -13.34
N TRP A 4 6.41 0.05 -13.36
CA TRP A 4 5.88 -1.31 -13.59
C TRP A 4 5.22 -1.90 -12.35
N LEU A 5 5.55 -1.39 -11.16
CA LEU A 5 4.86 -1.68 -9.90
C LEU A 5 3.53 -0.91 -9.73
N SER A 6 3.22 0.08 -10.60
CA SER A 6 2.13 1.01 -10.33
C SER A 6 0.75 0.61 -10.85
N LEU A 7 0.59 -0.35 -11.77
CA LEU A 7 -0.77 -0.75 -12.17
C LEU A 7 -0.99 -2.27 -12.14
N ASN A 8 -0.04 -3.06 -12.66
CA ASN A 8 -0.16 -4.52 -12.61
C ASN A 8 0.39 -5.10 -11.29
N GLY A 9 1.33 -4.43 -10.65
CA GLY A 9 1.78 -4.73 -9.28
C GLY A 9 0.72 -4.41 -8.22
N LEU A 10 -0.15 -3.42 -8.47
CA LEU A 10 -1.23 -3.05 -7.54
C LEU A 10 -2.41 -4.05 -7.59
N LEU A 11 -2.69 -4.67 -8.73
CA LEU A 11 -3.74 -5.71 -8.84
C LEU A 11 -3.29 -7.05 -8.26
N VAL A 12 -2.01 -7.38 -8.39
CA VAL A 12 -1.43 -8.58 -7.76
C VAL A 12 -1.11 -8.33 -6.28
N ALA A 13 -0.61 -7.14 -5.96
CA ALA A 13 -0.58 -6.67 -4.58
C ALA A 13 -1.99 -6.61 -4.00
N ALA A 14 -3.05 -6.20 -4.73
CA ALA A 14 -4.40 -6.18 -4.18
C ALA A 14 -5.01 -7.56 -3.95
N ALA A 15 -4.65 -8.60 -4.67
CA ALA A 15 -5.16 -9.94 -4.43
C ALA A 15 -4.26 -10.77 -3.48
N ALA A 16 -2.94 -10.58 -3.53
CA ALA A 16 -2.03 -11.00 -2.45
C ALA A 16 -2.19 -10.07 -1.24
N LEU A 17 -2.50 -8.78 -1.42
CA LEU A 17 -2.85 -7.82 -0.39
C LEU A 17 -4.29 -7.96 0.11
N ALA A 18 -5.24 -8.58 -0.53
CA ALA A 18 -6.45 -9.03 0.18
C ALA A 18 -6.12 -10.11 1.23
N ALA A 19 -4.98 -10.79 1.10
CA ALA A 19 -4.38 -11.59 2.19
C ALA A 19 -3.31 -10.82 2.99
N LEU A 20 -2.72 -9.75 2.48
CA LEU A 20 -1.57 -9.02 3.04
C LEU A 20 -1.90 -7.59 3.50
N VAL A 21 -2.98 -6.97 3.03
CA VAL A 21 -3.41 -5.61 3.46
C VAL A 21 -3.83 -5.57 4.92
N LEU A 22 -4.09 -6.72 5.53
CA LEU A 22 -4.32 -6.80 6.98
C LEU A 22 -3.04 -6.83 7.83
N THR A 23 -1.86 -6.92 7.23
CA THR A 23 -0.60 -6.95 7.96
C THR A 23 0.36 -5.81 7.62
N VAL A 24 0.04 -4.92 6.68
CA VAL A 24 0.93 -3.83 6.30
C VAL A 24 0.18 -2.50 6.18
N THR A 25 -0.45 -2.07 7.27
CA THR A 25 -0.45 -0.65 7.58
C THR A 25 0.90 -0.38 8.25
N ARG A 26 1.93 -0.14 7.44
CA ARG A 26 3.18 0.39 7.97
C ARG A 26 2.90 1.81 8.45
N PRO A 27 3.00 2.12 9.76
CA PRO A 27 3.29 3.48 10.12
C PRO A 27 4.62 3.83 9.47
N SER A 28 4.72 5.00 8.85
CA SER A 28 6.04 5.47 8.45
C SER A 28 6.94 5.49 9.68
N PRO A 29 8.25 5.23 9.55
CA PRO A 29 9.16 5.17 10.68
C PRO A 29 9.23 6.45 11.53
N GLU A 30 8.54 7.50 11.15
CA GLU A 30 8.71 8.85 11.68
C GLU A 30 7.45 9.47 12.28
N GLY A 31 6.61 8.64 12.89
CA GLY A 31 5.52 9.15 13.73
C GLY A 31 4.49 10.01 13.00
N LEU A 32 4.42 9.92 11.69
CA LEU A 32 3.50 10.68 10.89
C LEU A 32 2.99 9.85 9.73
N ILE A 33 1.71 9.64 9.74
CA ILE A 33 0.82 9.54 8.60
C ILE A 33 0.80 8.23 7.84
N ASN A 34 -0.27 7.59 8.10
CA ASN A 34 -0.95 6.75 7.15
C ASN A 34 -1.33 7.56 5.89
N LEU A 35 -0.47 7.62 4.89
CA LEU A 35 -0.84 8.00 3.55
C LEU A 35 -1.48 6.76 2.91
N GLY A 36 -2.73 6.63 3.09
CA GLY A 36 -3.51 5.67 2.35
C GLY A 36 -4.02 4.52 3.19
N VAL A 37 -5.27 4.41 3.14
CA VAL A 37 -6.12 3.28 3.51
C VAL A 37 -6.17 3.05 5.02
N GLY A 38 -6.99 3.84 5.70
CA GLY A 38 -7.44 3.39 6.97
C GLY A 38 -7.83 4.35 8.06
N ASP A 39 -8.21 5.59 7.77
CA ASP A 39 -9.18 6.24 8.66
C ASP A 39 -10.55 5.67 8.34
N ARG A 40 -10.85 4.55 8.97
CA ARG A 40 -12.15 3.89 8.88
C ARG A 40 -13.16 4.66 9.70
N GLU A 41 -13.78 5.67 9.12
CA GLU A 41 -15.09 6.07 9.56
C GLU A 41 -16.11 5.10 8.95
N VAL A 42 -16.89 4.46 9.83
CA VAL A 42 -18.09 3.75 9.42
C VAL A 42 -19.02 4.75 8.72
N ARG A 43 -18.98 4.80 7.40
CA ARG A 43 -19.92 5.56 6.60
C ARG A 43 -21.21 4.76 6.53
N ALA A 44 -22.25 5.26 7.15
CA ALA A 44 -23.60 4.83 6.83
C ALA A 44 -23.83 5.04 5.34
N ALA A 45 -24.14 3.96 4.60
CA ALA A 45 -24.50 4.05 3.19
C ALA A 45 -25.70 4.99 3.02
N PRO A 46 -25.70 5.97 2.10
CA PRO A 46 -26.85 6.80 1.86
C PRO A 46 -27.96 5.94 1.24
N GLY A 47 -29.01 5.66 2.00
CA GLY A 47 -30.24 5.10 1.48
C GLY A 47 -30.72 3.75 1.99
N ALA A 48 -30.22 3.24 3.10
CA ALA A 48 -30.93 2.23 3.87
C ALA A 48 -31.76 2.95 4.92
N GLY A 49 -33.09 2.74 4.95
CA GLY A 49 -33.99 3.31 5.93
C GLY A 49 -33.44 3.07 7.34
N GLN A 50 -33.71 4.00 8.24
CA GLN A 50 -33.31 4.07 9.63
C GLN A 50 -33.38 2.70 10.33
N ALA A 51 -32.36 1.88 10.21
CA ALA A 51 -32.01 0.92 11.23
C ALA A 51 -31.24 1.73 12.28
N SER A 52 -31.75 1.82 13.48
CA SER A 52 -31.04 2.38 14.63
C SER A 52 -29.66 1.75 14.66
N VAL A 53 -28.60 2.57 14.51
CA VAL A 53 -27.21 2.12 14.69
C VAL A 53 -27.12 1.56 16.10
N GLN A 54 -27.20 0.24 16.22
CA GLN A 54 -27.06 -0.43 17.50
C GLN A 54 -25.60 -0.24 17.91
N LYS A 55 -25.37 0.55 18.96
CA LYS A 55 -24.02 0.80 19.49
C LYS A 55 -23.33 -0.55 19.70
N HIS A 56 -22.18 -0.76 19.09
CA HIS A 56 -21.43 -2.02 19.21
C HIS A 56 -21.16 -2.30 20.70
N ASN A 57 -21.35 -3.55 21.12
CA ASN A 57 -21.22 -3.97 22.53
C ASN A 57 -20.08 -4.99 22.61
N LEU A 58 -18.92 -4.57 23.07
CA LEU A 58 -17.75 -5.44 23.22
C LEU A 58 -18.02 -6.60 24.20
N GLY A 59 -18.78 -6.38 25.26
CA GLY A 59 -19.14 -7.42 26.21
C GLY A 59 -20.01 -8.55 25.65
N ALA A 60 -20.65 -8.35 24.49
CA ALA A 60 -21.44 -9.39 23.83
C ALA A 60 -20.59 -10.42 23.08
N LEU A 61 -19.35 -10.06 22.64
CA LEU A 61 -18.41 -10.93 21.91
C LEU A 61 -19.04 -11.65 20.71
N LYS A 62 -19.90 -11.00 19.94
CA LYS A 62 -20.69 -11.67 18.89
C LYS A 62 -19.81 -12.29 17.83
N ILE A 63 -18.84 -11.54 17.31
CA ILE A 63 -17.93 -11.98 16.26
C ILE A 63 -16.90 -12.96 16.81
N VAL A 64 -16.33 -12.67 18.00
CA VAL A 64 -15.39 -13.59 18.68
C VAL A 64 -16.00 -14.97 18.87
N HIS A 65 -17.23 -15.07 19.40
CA HIS A 65 -17.85 -16.37 19.64
C HIS A 65 -18.10 -17.17 18.35
N ARG A 66 -18.60 -16.52 17.30
CA ARG A 66 -18.80 -17.16 15.98
C ARG A 66 -17.49 -17.65 15.40
N THR A 67 -16.47 -16.80 15.44
CA THR A 67 -15.13 -17.15 14.94
C THR A 67 -14.55 -18.36 15.68
N LEU A 68 -14.60 -18.38 17.02
CA LEU A 68 -14.08 -19.51 17.81
C LEU A 68 -14.81 -20.83 17.54
N ILE A 69 -16.14 -20.77 17.31
CA ILE A 69 -16.92 -21.96 16.90
C ILE A 69 -16.40 -22.48 15.55
N ARG A 70 -16.26 -21.58 14.53
CA ARG A 70 -15.82 -21.97 13.20
C ARG A 70 -14.38 -22.48 13.18
N ILE A 71 -13.48 -21.85 13.95
CA ILE A 71 -12.10 -22.35 14.11
C ILE A 71 -12.11 -23.79 14.61
N ARG A 72 -12.86 -24.08 15.70
CA ARG A 72 -12.91 -25.40 16.28
C ARG A 72 -13.51 -26.46 15.35
N GLU A 73 -14.56 -26.07 14.57
CA GLU A 73 -15.29 -27.00 13.72
C GLU A 73 -14.63 -27.27 12.38
N SER A 74 -13.93 -26.29 11.81
CA SER A 74 -13.59 -26.29 10.39
C SER A 74 -12.14 -25.97 10.07
N TYR A 75 -11.32 -25.50 11.03
CA TYR A 75 -9.93 -25.15 10.72
C TYR A 75 -9.08 -26.38 10.33
N VAL A 76 -8.26 -26.23 9.30
CA VAL A 76 -7.53 -27.34 8.66
C VAL A 76 -6.57 -28.09 9.58
N ASP A 77 -5.93 -27.39 10.53
CA ASP A 77 -4.93 -27.95 11.44
C ASP A 77 -5.26 -27.68 12.91
N PRO A 78 -6.03 -28.57 13.57
CA PRO A 78 -6.41 -28.41 14.97
C PRO A 78 -5.23 -28.28 15.95
N SER A 79 -4.01 -28.74 15.58
CA SER A 79 -2.82 -28.66 16.44
C SER A 79 -2.32 -27.21 16.63
N ARG A 80 -2.69 -26.30 15.74
CA ARG A 80 -2.37 -24.86 15.83
C ARG A 80 -3.35 -24.06 16.71
N ILE A 81 -4.44 -24.68 17.17
CA ILE A 81 -5.43 -24.02 18.03
C ILE A 81 -4.89 -23.98 19.47
N ASP A 82 -4.08 -22.97 19.76
CA ASP A 82 -3.60 -22.68 21.11
C ASP A 82 -4.34 -21.49 21.70
N PRO A 83 -5.30 -21.70 22.61
CA PRO A 83 -6.14 -20.64 23.18
C PRO A 83 -5.32 -19.53 23.88
N LYS A 84 -4.18 -19.90 24.49
CA LYS A 84 -3.34 -18.94 25.19
C LYS A 84 -2.54 -18.07 24.22
N LYS A 85 -1.93 -18.68 23.20
CA LYS A 85 -1.26 -17.96 22.09
C LYS A 85 -2.24 -17.04 21.37
N MET A 86 -3.46 -17.53 21.10
CA MET A 86 -4.53 -16.74 20.47
C MET A 86 -4.95 -15.53 21.32
N LEU A 87 -5.07 -15.68 22.64
CA LEU A 87 -5.41 -14.57 23.54
C LEU A 87 -4.34 -13.47 23.51
N TYR A 88 -3.07 -13.85 23.61
CA TYR A 88 -1.97 -12.89 23.54
C TYR A 88 -1.95 -12.16 22.19
N ALA A 89 -2.09 -12.88 21.09
CA ALA A 89 -2.10 -12.28 19.76
C ALA A 89 -3.33 -11.38 19.53
N ALA A 90 -4.51 -11.75 20.08
CA ALA A 90 -5.69 -10.89 20.07
C ALA A 90 -5.41 -9.53 20.72
N LEU A 91 -4.79 -9.55 21.90
CA LEU A 91 -4.50 -8.34 22.65
C LEU A 91 -3.35 -7.54 22.06
N ASP A 92 -2.35 -8.20 21.47
CA ASP A 92 -1.28 -7.53 20.71
C ASP A 92 -1.85 -6.79 19.50
N SER A 93 -2.82 -7.38 18.79
CA SER A 93 -3.52 -6.71 17.70
C SER A 93 -4.38 -5.54 18.17
N VAL A 94 -5.10 -5.70 19.30
CA VAL A 94 -5.89 -4.58 19.89
C VAL A 94 -4.98 -3.42 20.26
N GLN A 95 -3.89 -3.66 20.97
CA GLN A 95 -2.97 -2.57 21.37
C GLN A 95 -2.27 -1.90 20.20
N TYR A 96 -2.11 -2.59 19.08
CA TYR A 96 -1.58 -2.02 17.85
C TYR A 96 -2.56 -1.07 17.18
N ASN A 97 -3.84 -1.49 17.05
CA ASN A 97 -4.87 -0.72 16.36
C ASN A 97 -5.50 0.37 17.25
N VAL A 98 -5.47 0.20 18.58
CA VAL A 98 -6.07 1.13 19.54
C VAL A 98 -4.97 1.83 20.34
N PRO A 99 -4.63 3.08 20.01
CA PRO A 99 -3.48 3.79 20.59
C PRO A 99 -3.53 3.88 22.12
N GLU A 100 -4.71 4.03 22.71
CA GLU A 100 -4.91 4.18 24.17
C GLU A 100 -4.69 2.88 24.96
N VAL A 101 -4.60 1.75 24.28
CA VAL A 101 -4.46 0.43 24.92
C VAL A 101 -2.99 0.00 24.92
N MET A 102 -2.48 -0.40 26.07
CA MET A 102 -1.20 -1.09 26.22
C MET A 102 -1.40 -2.40 26.96
N VAL A 103 -0.76 -3.44 26.50
CA VAL A 103 -0.84 -4.79 27.09
C VAL A 103 0.56 -5.27 27.46
N GLU A 104 0.77 -5.53 28.72
CA GLU A 104 1.99 -6.14 29.26
C GLU A 104 1.68 -7.59 29.65
N SER A 105 2.29 -8.54 28.96
CA SER A 105 2.13 -9.96 29.26
C SER A 105 3.33 -10.48 30.07
N ASP A 106 3.05 -11.17 31.17
CA ASP A 106 4.05 -11.94 31.92
C ASP A 106 3.71 -13.44 31.84
N PRO A 107 4.21 -14.16 30.80
CA PRO A 107 3.91 -15.59 30.63
C PRO A 107 4.39 -16.46 31.81
N ALA A 108 5.41 -16.02 32.55
CA ALA A 108 5.94 -16.74 33.69
C ALA A 108 5.02 -16.69 34.93
N ARG A 109 4.18 -15.66 35.00
CA ARG A 109 3.19 -15.47 36.08
C ARG A 109 1.75 -15.82 35.68
N ASP A 110 1.54 -16.20 34.43
CA ASP A 110 0.19 -16.42 33.87
C ASP A 110 -0.72 -15.19 34.07
N GLU A 111 -0.18 -14.01 33.86
CA GLU A 111 -0.88 -12.74 34.08
C GLU A 111 -0.70 -11.76 32.90
N ILE A 112 -1.78 -11.04 32.61
CA ILE A 112 -1.79 -9.93 31.65
C ILE A 112 -2.20 -8.67 32.41
N GLN A 113 -1.40 -7.61 32.27
CA GLN A 113 -1.77 -6.25 32.69
C GLN A 113 -2.22 -5.46 31.45
N VAL A 114 -3.43 -4.91 31.53
CA VAL A 114 -4.00 -4.03 30.50
C VAL A 114 -4.06 -2.61 31.05
N VAL A 115 -3.51 -1.68 30.30
CA VAL A 115 -3.57 -0.24 30.58
C VAL A 115 -4.41 0.40 29.49
N VAL A 116 -5.41 1.19 29.88
CA VAL A 116 -6.23 2.01 28.98
C VAL A 116 -6.20 3.44 29.49
N ASN A 117 -5.63 4.34 28.70
CA ASN A 117 -5.35 5.72 29.15
C ASN A 117 -4.50 5.74 30.45
N ASP A 118 -5.09 6.14 31.59
CA ASP A 118 -4.47 6.19 32.92
C ASP A 118 -4.92 5.06 33.86
N LYS A 119 -5.79 4.17 33.41
CA LYS A 119 -6.35 3.05 34.16
C LYS A 119 -5.64 1.76 33.83
N GLN A 120 -5.42 0.91 34.85
CA GLN A 120 -4.82 -0.39 34.69
C GLN A 120 -5.60 -1.48 35.42
N ALA A 121 -5.61 -2.66 34.84
CA ALA A 121 -6.18 -3.86 35.44
C ALA A 121 -5.34 -5.08 35.11
N ARG A 122 -5.41 -6.11 35.99
CA ARG A 122 -4.68 -7.38 35.80
C ARG A 122 -5.67 -8.51 35.65
N PHE A 123 -5.34 -9.41 34.72
CA PHE A 123 -6.17 -10.56 34.35
C PHE A 123 -5.32 -11.84 34.35
N SER A 124 -5.80 -12.88 35.06
CA SER A 124 -5.13 -14.18 35.07
C SER A 124 -5.37 -14.94 33.77
N THR A 125 -4.31 -15.54 33.23
CA THR A 125 -4.36 -16.43 32.06
C THR A 125 -4.11 -17.87 32.41
N LYS A 126 -4.01 -18.21 33.72
CA LYS A 126 -3.68 -19.55 34.22
C LYS A 126 -4.60 -20.65 33.66
N ASP A 127 -5.89 -20.35 33.58
CA ASP A 127 -6.91 -21.33 33.20
C ASP A 127 -7.32 -21.22 31.72
N VAL A 128 -6.55 -20.55 30.86
CA VAL A 128 -6.86 -20.40 29.43
C VAL A 128 -6.34 -21.62 28.65
N ASP A 129 -7.10 -22.70 28.71
CA ASP A 129 -6.82 -24.01 28.09
C ASP A 129 -7.82 -24.39 26.99
N SER A 130 -8.81 -23.54 26.75
CA SER A 130 -9.87 -23.79 25.77
C SER A 130 -10.38 -22.49 25.15
N PRO A 131 -10.92 -22.51 23.92
CA PRO A 131 -11.50 -21.33 23.27
C PRO A 131 -12.57 -20.61 24.12
N TRP A 132 -13.32 -21.36 24.94
CA TRP A 132 -14.35 -20.81 25.82
C TRP A 132 -13.77 -20.06 27.02
N ARG A 133 -12.66 -20.54 27.58
CA ARG A 133 -11.96 -19.85 28.65
C ARG A 133 -11.23 -18.62 28.11
N LEU A 134 -10.67 -18.68 26.90
CA LEU A 134 -10.16 -17.51 26.18
C LEU A 134 -11.26 -16.43 26.07
N ALA A 135 -12.43 -16.78 25.51
CA ALA A 135 -13.55 -15.84 25.37
C ALA A 135 -13.98 -15.21 26.70
N LYS A 136 -13.97 -15.99 27.82
CA LYS A 136 -14.30 -15.48 29.14
C LYS A 136 -13.30 -14.43 29.64
N VAL A 137 -12.02 -14.66 29.45
CA VAL A 137 -10.96 -13.69 29.84
C VAL A 137 -11.04 -12.47 28.95
N LEU A 138 -11.16 -12.64 27.63
CA LEU A 138 -11.28 -11.54 26.67
C LEU A 138 -12.51 -10.67 26.95
N LYS A 139 -13.63 -11.26 27.35
CA LYS A 139 -14.83 -10.51 27.78
C LYS A 139 -14.53 -9.54 28.91
N ASN A 140 -13.84 -10.01 29.96
CA ASN A 140 -13.51 -9.16 31.10
C ASN A 140 -12.57 -8.02 30.70
N ILE A 141 -11.62 -8.30 29.82
CA ILE A 141 -10.70 -7.29 29.28
C ILE A 141 -11.48 -6.28 28.42
N PHE A 142 -12.37 -6.73 27.55
CA PHE A 142 -13.19 -5.85 26.69
C PHE A 142 -14.11 -4.93 27.49
N LEU A 143 -14.73 -5.43 28.56
CA LEU A 143 -15.52 -4.60 29.46
C LEU A 143 -14.65 -3.53 30.15
N PHE A 144 -13.41 -3.85 30.49
CA PHE A 144 -12.48 -2.88 31.03
C PHE A 144 -12.05 -1.84 29.98
N ILE A 145 -11.77 -2.25 28.73
CA ILE A 145 -11.45 -1.35 27.61
C ILE A 145 -12.64 -0.42 27.35
N GLU A 146 -13.85 -0.95 27.16
CA GLU A 146 -15.07 -0.19 26.88
C GLU A 146 -15.36 0.88 27.94
N ALA A 147 -15.10 0.55 29.21
CA ALA A 147 -15.33 1.47 30.34
C ALA A 147 -14.29 2.62 30.42
N ASN A 148 -13.10 2.48 29.82
CA ASN A 148 -11.99 3.39 30.02
C ASN A 148 -11.42 4.00 28.72
N ILE A 149 -11.88 3.55 27.55
CA ILE A 149 -11.49 4.10 26.24
C ILE A 149 -12.12 5.47 25.99
N ASN A 150 -11.58 6.23 25.06
CA ASN A 150 -12.09 7.56 24.72
C ASN A 150 -13.54 7.51 24.23
N PRO A 151 -14.40 8.45 24.65
CA PRO A 151 -15.73 8.61 24.09
C PRO A 151 -15.66 8.83 22.57
N GLY A 152 -16.35 7.98 21.79
CA GLY A 152 -16.35 8.06 20.32
C GLY A 152 -15.36 7.13 19.62
N ALA A 153 -14.57 6.33 20.37
CA ALA A 153 -13.78 5.24 19.77
C ALA A 153 -14.68 4.19 19.10
N ASP A 154 -14.22 3.64 17.99
CA ASP A 154 -14.91 2.56 17.30
C ASP A 154 -14.72 1.22 18.05
N LEU A 155 -15.78 0.76 18.71
CA LEU A 155 -15.75 -0.50 19.44
C LEU A 155 -15.76 -1.72 18.53
N ALA A 156 -16.25 -1.62 17.29
CA ALA A 156 -16.20 -2.72 16.32
C ALA A 156 -14.75 -2.99 15.89
N GLU A 157 -13.96 -1.92 15.71
CA GLU A 157 -12.53 -2.04 15.40
C GLU A 157 -11.76 -2.82 16.47
N VAL A 158 -12.08 -2.59 17.76
CA VAL A 158 -11.47 -3.35 18.88
C VAL A 158 -11.78 -4.85 18.78
N GLU A 159 -13.04 -5.22 18.49
CA GLU A 159 -13.42 -6.64 18.34
C GLU A 159 -12.81 -7.27 17.08
N TYR A 160 -12.77 -6.53 15.95
CA TYR A 160 -12.17 -7.01 14.70
C TYR A 160 -10.65 -7.17 14.83
N ALA A 161 -9.97 -6.22 15.46
CA ALA A 161 -8.54 -6.34 15.75
C ALA A 161 -8.24 -7.59 16.59
N ALA A 162 -8.99 -7.84 17.65
CA ALA A 162 -8.80 -9.03 18.48
C ALA A 162 -9.03 -10.33 17.69
N VAL A 163 -10.09 -10.39 16.88
CA VAL A 163 -10.36 -11.57 16.04
C VAL A 163 -9.24 -11.81 15.04
N ASN A 164 -8.78 -10.77 14.35
CA ASN A 164 -7.67 -10.89 13.40
C ASN A 164 -6.36 -11.27 14.10
N GLY A 165 -6.12 -10.77 15.31
CA GLY A 165 -5.00 -11.23 16.13
C GLY A 165 -5.07 -12.72 16.48
N MET A 166 -6.24 -13.25 16.83
CA MET A 166 -6.43 -14.69 17.04
C MET A 166 -6.15 -15.50 15.77
N LEU A 167 -6.71 -15.06 14.64
CA LEU A 167 -6.59 -15.75 13.36
C LEU A 167 -5.14 -15.76 12.84
N SER A 168 -4.37 -14.71 13.09
CA SER A 168 -2.96 -14.62 12.68
C SER A 168 -2.05 -15.66 13.32
N THR A 169 -2.50 -16.33 14.39
CA THR A 169 -1.75 -17.44 15.02
C THR A 169 -1.95 -18.78 14.31
N LEU A 170 -2.95 -18.85 13.43
CA LEU A 170 -3.35 -20.06 12.73
C LEU A 170 -2.63 -20.17 11.38
N ASP A 171 -2.85 -19.23 10.50
CA ASP A 171 -2.22 -19.14 9.18
C ASP A 171 -2.40 -17.71 8.59
N PRO A 172 -1.63 -17.33 7.54
CA PRO A 172 -1.67 -15.97 7.00
C PRO A 172 -2.92 -15.67 6.15
N HIS A 173 -3.78 -16.63 5.88
CA HIS A 173 -4.93 -16.50 4.99
C HIS A 173 -6.27 -16.51 5.72
N SER A 174 -6.30 -16.98 6.97
CA SER A 174 -7.47 -16.89 7.83
C SER A 174 -7.61 -15.49 8.39
N VAL A 175 -8.73 -14.81 8.07
CA VAL A 175 -8.92 -13.39 8.38
C VAL A 175 -10.39 -13.02 8.49
N LEU A 176 -10.71 -12.08 9.36
CA LEU A 176 -12.01 -11.42 9.41
C LEU A 176 -11.96 -10.19 8.47
N LEU A 177 -12.78 -10.23 7.44
CA LEU A 177 -13.00 -9.11 6.51
C LEU A 177 -14.08 -8.21 7.11
N ASP A 178 -13.79 -6.92 7.26
CA ASP A 178 -14.83 -5.95 7.59
C ASP A 178 -15.86 -5.82 6.44
N PRO A 179 -16.97 -5.12 6.63
CA PRO A 179 -18.03 -5.01 5.62
C PRO A 179 -17.57 -4.43 4.28
N GLU A 180 -16.56 -3.54 4.26
CA GLU A 180 -16.03 -2.95 3.04
C GLU A 180 -15.16 -3.97 2.27
N MET A 181 -14.21 -4.60 2.95
CA MET A 181 -13.39 -5.68 2.38
C MET A 181 -14.23 -6.87 1.92
N ALA A 182 -15.29 -7.21 2.67
CA ALA A 182 -16.20 -8.29 2.31
C ALA A 182 -16.92 -8.00 0.99
N ARG A 183 -17.41 -6.77 0.80
CA ARG A 183 -18.02 -6.32 -0.47
C ARG A 183 -17.04 -6.34 -1.64
N GLU A 184 -15.81 -5.91 -1.44
CA GLU A 184 -14.78 -5.97 -2.47
C GLU A 184 -14.43 -7.42 -2.85
N MET A 185 -14.34 -8.31 -1.86
CA MET A 185 -14.13 -9.75 -2.10
C MET A 185 -15.27 -10.34 -2.94
N ASP A 186 -16.54 -10.01 -2.64
CA ASP A 186 -17.69 -10.45 -3.40
C ASP A 186 -17.65 -9.96 -4.85
N ILE A 187 -17.25 -8.71 -5.10
CA ILE A 187 -17.07 -8.15 -6.43
C ILE A 187 -15.98 -8.90 -7.20
N ASN A 188 -14.84 -9.14 -6.59
CA ASN A 188 -13.71 -9.81 -7.21
C ASN A 188 -14.01 -11.28 -7.54
N THR A 189 -14.77 -11.96 -6.67
CA THR A 189 -15.14 -13.37 -6.88
C THR A 189 -16.29 -13.53 -7.87
N SER A 190 -17.30 -12.65 -7.85
CA SER A 190 -18.40 -12.68 -8.82
C SER A 190 -17.98 -12.25 -10.22
N GLY A 191 -16.95 -11.42 -10.34
CA GLY A 191 -16.50 -10.80 -11.59
C GLY A 191 -17.45 -9.72 -12.12
N GLY A 192 -18.39 -9.21 -11.27
CA GLY A 192 -19.35 -8.20 -11.66
C GLY A 192 -19.77 -7.28 -10.51
N PHE A 193 -20.13 -6.04 -10.85
CA PHE A 193 -20.61 -5.04 -9.90
C PHE A 193 -21.61 -4.08 -10.54
N GLY A 194 -22.42 -3.43 -9.73
CA GLY A 194 -23.30 -2.36 -10.19
C GLY A 194 -22.52 -1.07 -10.41
N GLY A 195 -22.47 -0.58 -11.65
CA GLY A 195 -21.66 0.59 -11.99
C GLY A 195 -21.91 1.16 -13.38
N LEU A 196 -20.91 1.86 -13.93
CA LEU A 196 -20.98 2.54 -15.21
C LEU A 196 -20.18 1.84 -16.32
N GLY A 197 -19.15 1.07 -15.94
CA GLY A 197 -18.22 0.42 -16.87
C GLY A 197 -17.20 1.39 -17.47
N ILE A 198 -16.44 2.05 -16.61
CA ILE A 198 -15.37 2.98 -16.98
C ILE A 198 -14.08 2.51 -16.30
N VAL A 199 -13.00 2.41 -17.06
CA VAL A 199 -11.64 2.31 -16.51
C VAL A 199 -11.14 3.72 -16.26
N ILE A 200 -10.70 4.01 -15.04
CA ILE A 200 -10.26 5.34 -14.63
C ILE A 200 -8.84 5.29 -14.04
N GLY A 201 -8.16 6.41 -14.07
CA GLY A 201 -6.85 6.59 -13.45
C GLY A 201 -6.61 8.05 -13.10
N MET A 202 -5.59 8.30 -12.28
CA MET A 202 -5.12 9.67 -12.01
C MET A 202 -4.08 10.06 -13.06
N ARG A 203 -4.32 11.16 -13.77
CA ARG A 203 -3.38 11.74 -14.74
C ARG A 203 -3.18 13.22 -14.40
N LYS A 204 -1.93 13.63 -14.17
CA LYS A 204 -1.59 15.01 -13.74
C LYS A 204 -2.52 15.51 -12.61
N GLY A 205 -2.77 14.63 -11.61
CA GLY A 205 -3.63 14.93 -10.46
C GLY A 205 -5.14 15.00 -10.72
N LYS A 206 -5.61 14.70 -11.96
CA LYS A 206 -7.02 14.70 -12.32
C LYS A 206 -7.54 13.28 -12.57
N LEU A 207 -8.75 12.99 -12.09
CA LEU A 207 -9.45 11.74 -12.36
C LEU A 207 -9.82 11.67 -13.85
N THR A 208 -9.21 10.75 -14.57
CA THR A 208 -9.29 10.68 -16.03
C THR A 208 -9.83 9.32 -16.48
N VAL A 209 -10.69 9.31 -17.47
CA VAL A 209 -11.16 8.10 -18.16
C VAL A 209 -10.01 7.54 -19.00
N ILE A 210 -9.53 6.35 -18.64
CA ILE A 210 -8.57 5.60 -19.47
C ILE A 210 -9.31 5.01 -20.66
N SER A 211 -10.40 4.27 -20.41
CA SER A 211 -11.28 3.77 -21.48
C SER A 211 -12.68 3.47 -20.94
N PRO A 212 -13.77 3.72 -21.72
CA PRO A 212 -15.07 3.15 -21.41
C PRO A 212 -15.13 1.71 -21.91
N MET A 213 -15.62 0.80 -21.06
CA MET A 213 -15.74 -0.62 -21.41
C MET A 213 -16.85 -0.80 -22.47
N LYS A 214 -16.56 -1.49 -23.55
CA LYS A 214 -17.46 -1.69 -24.68
C LYS A 214 -18.83 -2.26 -24.25
N GLY A 215 -19.92 -1.66 -24.73
CA GLY A 215 -21.28 -2.12 -24.45
C GLY A 215 -21.87 -1.70 -23.11
N THR A 216 -21.11 -1.06 -22.23
CA THR A 216 -21.54 -0.60 -20.90
C THR A 216 -22.36 0.70 -20.95
N PRO A 217 -22.99 1.11 -19.84
CA PRO A 217 -23.73 2.35 -19.76
C PRO A 217 -22.92 3.60 -20.15
N ALA A 218 -21.66 3.67 -19.68
CA ALA A 218 -20.79 4.79 -20.00
C ALA A 218 -20.43 4.86 -21.50
N HIS A 219 -20.07 3.72 -22.09
CA HIS A 219 -19.82 3.64 -23.52
C HIS A 219 -21.05 4.07 -24.35
N LYS A 220 -22.26 3.60 -23.98
CA LYS A 220 -23.52 3.97 -24.65
C LYS A 220 -23.88 5.45 -24.44
N ALA A 221 -23.47 6.06 -23.33
CA ALA A 221 -23.67 7.47 -23.05
C ALA A 221 -22.70 8.38 -23.82
N GLY A 222 -21.65 7.83 -24.45
CA GLY A 222 -20.66 8.61 -25.21
C GLY A 222 -19.50 9.15 -24.38
N ILE A 223 -19.21 8.56 -23.24
CA ILE A 223 -17.96 8.80 -22.50
C ILE A 223 -16.78 8.31 -23.35
N GLN A 224 -15.69 9.06 -23.38
CA GLN A 224 -14.51 8.80 -24.20
C GLN A 224 -13.25 8.66 -23.37
N ALA A 225 -12.23 8.01 -23.92
CA ALA A 225 -10.89 8.02 -23.36
C ALA A 225 -10.37 9.48 -23.28
N LYS A 226 -9.57 9.78 -22.28
CA LYS A 226 -9.03 11.13 -21.94
C LYS A 226 -10.05 12.11 -21.37
N ASP A 227 -11.34 11.75 -21.23
CA ASP A 227 -12.30 12.58 -20.51
C ASP A 227 -11.85 12.76 -19.05
N LYS A 228 -11.82 13.99 -18.55
CA LYS A 228 -11.50 14.28 -17.15
C LYS A 228 -12.81 14.38 -16.37
N ILE A 229 -12.99 13.53 -15.38
CA ILE A 229 -14.18 13.55 -14.52
C ILE A 229 -13.95 14.60 -13.45
N VAL A 230 -14.62 15.75 -13.56
CA VAL A 230 -14.42 16.87 -12.63
C VAL A 230 -15.43 16.89 -11.49
N LYS A 231 -16.60 16.23 -11.67
CA LYS A 231 -17.58 16.01 -10.59
C LYS A 231 -18.30 14.68 -10.77
N ILE A 232 -18.65 14.08 -9.64
CA ILE A 232 -19.55 12.93 -9.53
C ILE A 232 -20.75 13.38 -8.71
N ASN A 233 -21.96 13.40 -9.33
CA ASN A 233 -23.13 14.11 -8.82
C ASN A 233 -22.81 15.60 -8.61
N ASP A 234 -22.81 16.09 -7.38
CA ASP A 234 -22.49 17.46 -7.04
C ASP A 234 -21.10 17.60 -6.37
N GLU A 235 -20.38 16.51 -6.15
CA GLU A 235 -19.07 16.47 -5.49
C GLU A 235 -17.93 16.60 -6.50
N VAL A 236 -16.97 17.50 -6.26
CA VAL A 236 -15.76 17.64 -7.08
C VAL A 236 -14.79 16.49 -6.84
N THR A 237 -14.13 16.06 -7.93
CA THR A 237 -13.23 14.90 -7.88
C THR A 237 -11.78 15.23 -7.59
N GLU A 238 -11.42 16.52 -7.49
CA GLU A 238 -10.03 17.00 -7.43
C GLU A 238 -9.18 16.35 -6.30
N ASN A 239 -9.82 16.03 -5.16
CA ASN A 239 -9.13 15.42 -4.02
C ASN A 239 -9.67 14.03 -3.67
N LEU A 240 -10.48 13.43 -4.53
CA LEU A 240 -10.90 12.05 -4.36
C LEU A 240 -9.75 11.10 -4.74
N THR A 241 -9.52 10.11 -3.92
CA THR A 241 -8.73 8.95 -4.32
C THR A 241 -9.48 8.18 -5.42
N ILE A 242 -8.77 7.33 -6.17
CA ILE A 242 -9.41 6.46 -7.17
C ILE A 242 -10.51 5.61 -6.50
N ASN A 243 -10.24 5.06 -5.31
CA ASN A 243 -11.21 4.22 -4.59
C ASN A 243 -12.47 5.01 -4.21
N GLU A 244 -12.34 6.20 -3.64
CA GLU A 244 -13.48 7.06 -3.31
C GLU A 244 -14.31 7.42 -4.55
N ALA A 245 -13.67 7.70 -5.67
CA ALA A 245 -14.37 7.97 -6.93
C ALA A 245 -15.10 6.70 -7.44
N VAL A 246 -14.46 5.53 -7.33
CA VAL A 246 -15.06 4.23 -7.68
C VAL A 246 -16.30 3.96 -6.83
N GLU A 247 -16.24 4.14 -5.51
CA GLU A 247 -17.38 3.96 -4.61
C GLU A 247 -18.57 4.84 -5.01
N ARG A 248 -18.33 6.11 -5.36
CA ARG A 248 -19.38 7.05 -5.77
C ARG A 248 -20.00 6.68 -7.12
N MET A 249 -19.20 6.12 -8.03
CA MET A 249 -19.67 5.65 -9.33
C MET A 249 -20.32 4.28 -9.28
N ARG A 250 -19.92 3.40 -8.36
CA ARG A 250 -20.57 2.12 -8.08
C ARG A 250 -21.91 2.32 -7.36
N GLY A 251 -22.73 1.29 -7.29
CA GLY A 251 -23.99 1.28 -6.57
C GLY A 251 -25.02 0.33 -7.19
N ARG A 252 -26.21 0.26 -6.62
CA ARG A 252 -27.23 -0.70 -7.06
C ARG A 252 -27.62 -0.47 -8.52
N LYS A 253 -27.72 -1.56 -9.28
CA LYS A 253 -28.26 -1.57 -10.65
C LYS A 253 -29.59 -0.82 -10.71
N GLY A 254 -29.76 0.03 -11.73
CA GLY A 254 -30.97 0.84 -11.94
C GLY A 254 -30.93 2.22 -11.28
N THR A 255 -29.99 2.51 -10.37
CA THR A 255 -29.82 3.85 -9.79
C THR A 255 -29.04 4.74 -10.74
N LYS A 256 -29.21 6.09 -10.63
CA LYS A 256 -28.53 7.07 -11.50
C LYS A 256 -27.36 7.70 -10.79
N VAL A 257 -26.34 8.03 -11.59
CA VAL A 257 -25.23 8.89 -11.18
C VAL A 257 -24.98 9.92 -12.29
N THR A 258 -24.61 11.13 -11.93
CA THR A 258 -24.30 12.20 -12.85
C THR A 258 -22.79 12.46 -12.86
N LEU A 259 -22.19 12.42 -14.03
CA LEU A 259 -20.79 12.81 -14.24
C LEU A 259 -20.73 14.15 -14.95
N TRP A 260 -19.81 14.99 -14.52
CA TRP A 260 -19.45 16.23 -15.19
C TRP A 260 -18.04 16.05 -15.75
N ILE A 261 -17.91 16.21 -17.06
CA ILE A 261 -16.72 15.87 -17.84
C ILE A 261 -16.13 17.14 -18.44
N GLU A 262 -14.83 17.33 -18.23
CA GLU A 262 -14.00 18.26 -19.01
C GLU A 262 -13.39 17.44 -20.17
N ARG A 263 -13.72 17.82 -21.41
CA ARG A 263 -13.21 17.16 -22.63
C ARG A 263 -12.44 18.14 -23.46
N THR A 264 -11.27 17.75 -23.95
CA THR A 264 -10.44 18.55 -24.85
C THR A 264 -11.24 18.95 -26.09
N GLY A 265 -11.26 20.25 -26.44
CA GLY A 265 -12.01 20.79 -27.55
C GLY A 265 -13.45 21.23 -27.24
N GLU A 266 -13.96 20.98 -26.04
CA GLU A 266 -15.28 21.45 -25.58
C GLU A 266 -15.13 22.64 -24.63
N ALA A 267 -15.81 23.76 -24.92
CA ALA A 267 -15.71 24.98 -24.09
C ALA A 267 -16.43 24.87 -22.75
N ASN A 268 -17.42 23.98 -22.63
CA ASN A 268 -18.25 23.81 -21.45
C ASN A 268 -18.16 22.38 -20.90
N LEU A 269 -18.37 22.22 -19.60
CA LEU A 269 -18.47 20.91 -18.98
C LEU A 269 -19.66 20.12 -19.56
N LEU A 270 -19.38 18.88 -19.96
CA LEU A 270 -20.41 17.96 -20.45
C LEU A 270 -21.06 17.26 -19.25
N LYS A 271 -22.39 17.20 -19.24
CA LYS A 271 -23.15 16.56 -18.17
C LYS A 271 -23.76 15.25 -18.66
N TYR A 272 -23.37 14.14 -18.05
CA TYR A 272 -23.87 12.81 -18.34
C TYR A 272 -24.63 12.25 -17.13
N SER A 273 -25.94 11.99 -17.28
CA SER A 273 -26.74 11.28 -16.27
C SER A 273 -26.89 9.82 -16.70
N ILE A 274 -26.17 8.92 -16.05
CA ILE A 274 -26.01 7.53 -16.46
C ILE A 274 -26.68 6.61 -15.43
N THR A 275 -27.48 5.66 -15.91
CA THR A 275 -28.09 4.62 -15.05
C THR A 275 -27.13 3.48 -14.88
N ARG A 276 -26.83 3.12 -13.64
CA ARG A 276 -25.94 2.00 -13.30
C ARG A 276 -26.52 0.68 -13.81
N ALA A 277 -25.68 -0.15 -14.39
CA ALA A 277 -25.97 -1.51 -14.79
C ALA A 277 -25.05 -2.49 -14.07
N GLU A 278 -25.30 -3.75 -14.23
CA GLU A 278 -24.33 -4.79 -13.88
C GLU A 278 -23.18 -4.75 -14.87
N ILE A 279 -21.98 -4.47 -14.38
CA ILE A 279 -20.74 -4.38 -15.16
C ILE A 279 -19.97 -5.67 -14.96
N HIS A 280 -19.66 -6.35 -16.04
CA HIS A 280 -18.81 -7.52 -16.02
C HIS A 280 -17.38 -7.12 -16.41
N VAL A 281 -16.41 -7.51 -15.58
CA VAL A 281 -14.98 -7.29 -15.84
C VAL A 281 -14.42 -8.57 -16.45
N PRO A 282 -14.01 -8.57 -17.75
CA PRO A 282 -13.48 -9.78 -18.37
C PRO A 282 -12.20 -10.27 -17.66
N SER A 283 -12.18 -11.55 -17.32
CA SER A 283 -11.02 -12.24 -16.76
C SER A 283 -10.04 -12.79 -17.80
N VAL A 284 -10.46 -12.75 -19.10
CA VAL A 284 -9.74 -13.37 -20.22
C VAL A 284 -9.51 -12.37 -21.34
N ASP A 285 -8.28 -12.30 -21.84
CA ASP A 285 -7.94 -11.67 -23.10
C ASP A 285 -7.43 -12.72 -24.08
N SER A 286 -7.69 -12.57 -25.39
CA SER A 286 -7.22 -13.53 -26.39
C SER A 286 -6.76 -12.88 -27.67
N LYS A 287 -5.77 -13.52 -28.34
CA LYS A 287 -5.22 -13.04 -29.63
C LYS A 287 -4.65 -14.20 -30.45
N LEU A 288 -4.89 -14.19 -31.75
CA LEU A 288 -4.20 -15.09 -32.65
C LEU A 288 -2.79 -14.57 -32.96
N LEU A 289 -1.77 -15.36 -32.65
CA LEU A 289 -0.38 -15.09 -32.99
C LEU A 289 0.03 -15.73 -34.31
N THR A 290 1.22 -15.36 -34.82
CA THR A 290 1.84 -16.05 -35.96
C THR A 290 2.02 -17.55 -35.69
N ARG A 291 2.12 -18.37 -36.73
CA ARG A 291 2.26 -19.84 -36.67
C ARG A 291 1.03 -20.56 -36.10
N ASN A 292 -0.15 -19.96 -36.24
CA ASN A 292 -1.44 -20.52 -35.82
C ASN A 292 -1.50 -20.83 -34.30
N VAL A 293 -0.86 -19.99 -33.49
CA VAL A 293 -0.88 -20.11 -32.04
C VAL A 293 -1.93 -19.17 -31.46
N GLY A 294 -2.92 -19.73 -30.76
CA GLY A 294 -3.88 -18.98 -29.97
C GLY A 294 -3.26 -18.60 -28.63
N TYR A 295 -3.23 -17.33 -28.32
CA TYR A 295 -2.82 -16.80 -27.02
C TYR A 295 -4.04 -16.45 -26.19
N ILE A 296 -4.08 -16.92 -24.95
CA ILE A 296 -5.13 -16.65 -23.97
C ILE A 296 -4.46 -16.19 -22.68
N ARG A 297 -4.71 -14.95 -22.27
CA ARG A 297 -4.29 -14.42 -20.98
C ARG A 297 -5.42 -14.58 -19.98
N LEU A 298 -5.14 -15.27 -18.90
CA LEU A 298 -6.06 -15.51 -17.80
C LEU A 298 -5.66 -14.66 -16.60
N LYS A 299 -6.41 -13.59 -16.34
CA LYS A 299 -6.07 -12.58 -15.30
C LYS A 299 -6.43 -13.04 -13.90
N SER A 300 -7.57 -13.74 -13.73
CA SER A 300 -8.08 -14.25 -12.45
C SER A 300 -9.12 -15.34 -12.70
N PHE A 301 -9.56 -16.04 -11.64
CA PHE A 301 -10.63 -17.04 -11.71
C PHE A 301 -11.91 -16.50 -11.05
N ALA A 302 -12.69 -15.74 -11.81
CA ALA A 302 -13.99 -15.18 -11.40
C ALA A 302 -15.16 -16.02 -11.92
N GLY A 303 -16.40 -15.69 -11.53
CA GLY A 303 -17.57 -16.53 -11.78
C GLY A 303 -17.87 -16.94 -13.24
N LYS A 304 -17.34 -16.19 -14.24
CA LYS A 304 -17.57 -16.48 -15.68
C LYS A 304 -16.32 -16.91 -16.44
N THR A 305 -15.20 -17.09 -15.76
CA THR A 305 -13.89 -17.33 -16.39
C THR A 305 -13.89 -18.55 -17.30
N THR A 306 -14.51 -19.65 -16.90
CA THR A 306 -14.58 -20.87 -17.75
C THR A 306 -15.32 -20.60 -19.07
N GLN A 307 -16.45 -19.88 -18.99
CA GLN A 307 -17.20 -19.49 -20.19
C GLN A 307 -16.35 -18.62 -21.11
N GLU A 308 -15.65 -17.61 -20.57
CA GLU A 308 -14.79 -16.71 -21.35
C GLU A 308 -13.62 -17.45 -22.03
N VAL A 309 -12.98 -18.42 -21.31
CA VAL A 309 -11.93 -19.26 -21.90
C VAL A 309 -12.49 -20.14 -23.02
N SER A 310 -13.65 -20.75 -22.84
CA SER A 310 -14.29 -21.59 -23.89
C SER A 310 -14.66 -20.76 -25.11
N GLU A 311 -15.21 -19.56 -24.93
CA GLU A 311 -15.50 -18.62 -26.02
C GLU A 311 -14.21 -18.20 -26.75
N ALA A 312 -13.15 -17.84 -26.01
CA ALA A 312 -11.85 -17.49 -26.60
C ALA A 312 -11.21 -18.65 -27.38
N LEU A 313 -11.27 -19.87 -26.86
CA LEU A 313 -10.81 -21.08 -27.57
C LEU A 313 -11.58 -21.30 -28.86
N SER A 314 -12.90 -21.18 -28.83
CA SER A 314 -13.78 -21.34 -30.01
C SER A 314 -13.48 -20.28 -31.07
N ASP A 315 -13.29 -19.02 -30.66
CA ASP A 315 -12.96 -17.91 -31.55
C ASP A 315 -11.59 -18.08 -32.20
N LEU A 316 -10.58 -18.44 -31.41
CA LEU A 316 -9.22 -18.69 -31.91
C LEU A 316 -9.15 -19.89 -32.88
N LYS A 317 -9.90 -20.98 -32.60
CA LYS A 317 -10.04 -22.11 -33.52
C LYS A 317 -10.63 -21.68 -34.85
N ARG A 318 -11.70 -20.86 -34.86
CA ARG A 318 -12.30 -20.30 -36.08
C ARG A 318 -11.33 -19.45 -36.87
N GLN A 319 -10.41 -18.77 -36.20
CA GLN A 319 -9.32 -18.01 -36.81
C GLN A 319 -8.15 -18.88 -37.29
N GLY A 320 -8.17 -20.20 -37.06
CA GLY A 320 -7.17 -21.17 -37.51
C GLY A 320 -6.11 -21.54 -36.46
N ALA A 321 -6.30 -21.19 -35.19
CA ALA A 321 -5.41 -21.65 -34.14
C ALA A 321 -5.51 -23.18 -33.95
N ASN A 322 -4.35 -23.83 -33.84
CA ASN A 322 -4.23 -25.28 -33.60
C ASN A 322 -3.17 -25.59 -32.51
N ARG A 323 -2.66 -24.59 -31.85
CA ARG A 323 -1.75 -24.61 -30.70
C ARG A 323 -2.15 -23.48 -29.77
N PHE A 324 -1.92 -23.63 -28.47
CA PHE A 324 -2.39 -22.62 -27.51
C PHE A 324 -1.35 -22.28 -26.45
N ILE A 325 -1.30 -21.01 -26.07
CA ILE A 325 -0.59 -20.50 -24.91
C ILE A 325 -1.64 -20.05 -23.91
N LEU A 326 -1.60 -20.59 -22.69
CA LEU A 326 -2.37 -20.13 -21.56
C LEU A 326 -1.42 -19.31 -20.64
N ASP A 327 -1.57 -17.99 -20.66
CA ASP A 327 -0.73 -17.10 -19.87
C ASP A 327 -1.42 -16.78 -18.53
N MET A 328 -0.88 -17.35 -17.47
CA MET A 328 -1.32 -17.13 -16.07
C MET A 328 -0.28 -16.37 -15.25
N ARG A 329 0.67 -15.71 -15.90
CA ARG A 329 1.59 -14.81 -15.19
C ARG A 329 0.79 -13.68 -14.52
N TRP A 330 1.13 -13.35 -13.26
CA TRP A 330 0.43 -12.36 -12.46
C TRP A 330 -1.02 -12.73 -12.09
N ASN A 331 -1.42 -13.98 -12.27
CA ASN A 331 -2.75 -14.45 -11.87
C ASN A 331 -2.76 -14.89 -10.40
N PRO A 332 -3.45 -14.18 -9.50
CA PRO A 332 -3.45 -14.49 -8.06
C PRO A 332 -4.32 -15.69 -7.69
N GLY A 333 -5.01 -16.27 -8.67
CA GLY A 333 -5.99 -17.33 -8.43
C GLY A 333 -7.43 -16.84 -8.47
N GLY A 334 -8.27 -17.36 -7.61
CA GLY A 334 -9.70 -17.07 -7.49
C GLY A 334 -10.52 -18.31 -7.12
N LEU A 335 -11.68 -18.48 -7.75
CA LEU A 335 -12.62 -19.56 -7.43
C LEU A 335 -12.08 -20.94 -7.83
N LEU A 336 -12.05 -21.85 -6.85
CA LEU A 336 -11.63 -23.25 -7.04
C LEU A 336 -12.38 -23.92 -8.17
N GLU A 337 -13.72 -23.81 -8.19
CA GLU A 337 -14.56 -24.45 -9.18
C GLU A 337 -14.23 -23.99 -10.61
N GLN A 338 -13.93 -22.68 -10.79
CA GLN A 338 -13.52 -22.16 -12.09
C GLN A 338 -12.15 -22.70 -12.52
N SER A 339 -11.22 -22.92 -11.59
CA SER A 339 -9.91 -23.52 -11.95
C SER A 339 -10.06 -24.97 -12.39
N ILE A 340 -10.93 -25.73 -11.75
CA ILE A 340 -11.23 -27.11 -12.11
C ILE A 340 -11.83 -27.16 -13.53
N GLN A 341 -12.87 -26.34 -13.78
CA GLN A 341 -13.55 -26.29 -15.06
C GLN A 341 -12.66 -25.78 -16.20
N VAL A 342 -11.76 -24.79 -15.93
CA VAL A 342 -10.78 -24.34 -16.92
C VAL A 342 -9.76 -25.43 -17.25
N ALA A 343 -9.24 -26.15 -16.25
CA ALA A 343 -8.33 -27.27 -16.51
C ALA A 343 -9.00 -28.38 -17.32
N ASP A 344 -10.28 -28.64 -17.05
CA ASP A 344 -11.10 -29.64 -17.72
C ASP A 344 -11.28 -29.39 -19.23
N LEU A 345 -11.32 -28.13 -19.68
CA LEU A 345 -11.32 -27.76 -21.10
C LEU A 345 -10.13 -28.33 -21.89
N PHE A 346 -9.03 -28.65 -21.22
CA PHE A 346 -7.79 -29.14 -21.83
C PHE A 346 -7.50 -30.62 -21.54
N LEU A 347 -8.31 -31.28 -20.72
CA LEU A 347 -8.10 -32.65 -20.24
C LEU A 347 -9.28 -33.55 -20.65
N ASP A 348 -9.02 -34.81 -20.88
CA ASP A 348 -10.02 -35.84 -21.16
C ASP A 348 -10.13 -36.89 -20.06
N GLN A 349 -9.17 -36.88 -19.12
CA GLN A 349 -9.14 -37.83 -18.01
C GLN A 349 -8.14 -37.39 -16.91
N GLY A 350 -8.29 -37.98 -15.73
CA GLY A 350 -7.38 -37.81 -14.62
C GLY A 350 -7.98 -36.96 -13.52
N THR A 351 -7.33 -36.98 -12.37
CA THR A 351 -7.68 -36.11 -11.25
C THR A 351 -7.03 -34.75 -11.45
N ILE A 352 -7.82 -33.67 -11.46
CA ILE A 352 -7.33 -32.31 -11.63
C ILE A 352 -6.71 -31.82 -10.32
N VAL A 353 -7.43 -31.98 -9.22
CA VAL A 353 -7.03 -31.56 -7.88
C VAL A 353 -7.71 -32.45 -6.85
N THR A 354 -7.06 -32.66 -5.71
CA THR A 354 -7.65 -33.29 -4.54
C THR A 354 -7.61 -32.30 -3.41
N THR A 355 -8.75 -32.02 -2.76
CA THR A 355 -8.80 -31.27 -1.50
C THR A 355 -8.67 -32.22 -0.32
N VAL A 356 -7.84 -31.85 0.64
CA VAL A 356 -7.60 -32.63 1.86
C VAL A 356 -7.79 -31.72 3.07
N GLY A 357 -8.81 -32.02 3.89
CA GLY A 357 -9.13 -31.25 5.11
C GLY A 357 -9.67 -32.17 6.19
N GLY A 358 -9.19 -31.98 7.43
CA GLY A 358 -9.54 -32.91 8.52
C GLY A 358 -9.19 -34.34 8.16
N ASN A 359 -10.22 -35.24 8.17
CA ASN A 359 -10.08 -36.64 7.78
C ASN A 359 -10.67 -36.91 6.38
N GLU A 360 -11.06 -35.88 5.66
CA GLU A 360 -11.72 -36.01 4.35
C GLU A 360 -10.75 -35.75 3.21
N ARG A 361 -10.92 -36.55 2.14
CA ARG A 361 -10.15 -36.41 0.90
C ARG A 361 -11.09 -36.44 -0.29
N GLU A 362 -11.22 -35.33 -0.99
CA GLU A 362 -12.15 -35.13 -2.10
C GLU A 362 -11.42 -34.88 -3.42
N PRO A 363 -11.30 -35.90 -4.31
CA PRO A 363 -10.71 -35.74 -5.63
C PRO A 363 -11.74 -35.16 -6.63
N ARG A 364 -11.31 -34.17 -7.40
CA ARG A 364 -12.08 -33.63 -8.55
C ARG A 364 -11.43 -34.11 -9.84
N ARG A 365 -12.21 -34.73 -10.72
CA ARG A 365 -11.72 -35.38 -11.94
C ARG A 365 -12.18 -34.63 -13.20
N ALA A 366 -11.39 -34.76 -14.27
CA ALA A 366 -11.76 -34.27 -15.59
C ALA A 366 -12.94 -35.12 -16.14
N GLU A 367 -13.85 -34.43 -16.83
CA GLU A 367 -15.00 -35.06 -17.51
C GLU A 367 -14.63 -35.39 -18.97
N PRO A 368 -14.78 -36.62 -19.43
CA PRO A 368 -14.25 -37.06 -20.73
C PRO A 368 -14.78 -36.27 -21.93
N ASP A 369 -15.97 -35.73 -21.87
CA ASP A 369 -16.66 -35.07 -22.97
C ASP A 369 -16.53 -33.53 -22.96
N ARG A 370 -15.82 -32.97 -22.01
CA ARG A 370 -15.64 -31.49 -21.88
C ARG A 370 -14.39 -30.93 -22.54
N GLY A 371 -13.42 -31.78 -22.87
CA GLY A 371 -12.14 -31.32 -23.39
C GLY A 371 -12.23 -30.72 -24.80
N ASP A 372 -12.21 -29.41 -24.90
CA ASP A 372 -12.33 -28.67 -26.17
C ASP A 372 -11.07 -28.74 -27.04
N VAL A 373 -9.89 -28.87 -26.42
CA VAL A 373 -8.59 -28.79 -27.10
C VAL A 373 -7.56 -29.83 -26.62
N VAL A 374 -8.01 -31.01 -26.19
CA VAL A 374 -7.16 -32.07 -25.62
C VAL A 374 -6.01 -32.54 -26.50
N SER A 375 -6.15 -32.49 -27.82
CA SER A 375 -5.13 -32.93 -28.77
C SER A 375 -4.19 -31.85 -29.29
N ALA A 376 -4.44 -30.56 -28.96
CA ALA A 376 -3.62 -29.45 -29.43
C ALA A 376 -2.38 -29.25 -28.51
N PRO A 377 -1.18 -28.95 -29.05
CA PRO A 377 -0.04 -28.52 -28.21
C PRO A 377 -0.38 -27.32 -27.34
N LEU A 378 -0.01 -27.38 -26.07
CA LEU A 378 -0.32 -26.35 -25.05
C LEU A 378 0.92 -25.98 -24.24
N ALA A 379 1.19 -24.70 -24.13
CA ALA A 379 2.15 -24.12 -23.20
C ALA A 379 1.42 -23.29 -22.15
N VAL A 380 1.89 -23.34 -20.92
CA VAL A 380 1.39 -22.54 -19.80
C VAL A 380 2.51 -21.62 -19.34
N LEU A 381 2.25 -20.31 -19.32
CA LEU A 381 3.18 -19.32 -18.79
C LEU A 381 2.83 -19.00 -17.34
N VAL A 382 3.84 -19.04 -16.45
CA VAL A 382 3.70 -18.76 -15.02
C VAL A 382 4.85 -17.92 -14.50
N ASN A 383 4.63 -17.23 -13.38
CA ASN A 383 5.69 -16.53 -12.67
C ASN A 383 5.47 -16.59 -11.13
N GLY A 384 6.33 -15.96 -10.34
CA GLY A 384 6.25 -15.95 -8.88
C GLY A 384 4.96 -15.34 -8.30
N SER A 385 4.16 -14.64 -9.13
CA SER A 385 2.85 -14.10 -8.75
C SER A 385 1.67 -14.95 -9.24
N SER A 386 1.94 -16.07 -9.91
CA SER A 386 0.91 -17.08 -10.20
C SER A 386 0.63 -17.86 -8.93
N ALA A 387 -0.61 -17.82 -8.42
CA ALA A 387 -0.94 -18.38 -7.11
C ALA A 387 -2.26 -19.16 -7.09
N SER A 388 -2.43 -20.07 -6.11
CA SER A 388 -3.72 -20.71 -5.77
C SER A 388 -4.38 -21.42 -6.97
N ALA A 389 -5.55 -20.98 -7.45
CA ALA A 389 -6.27 -21.54 -8.58
C ALA A 389 -5.41 -21.62 -9.86
N ALA A 390 -4.51 -20.65 -10.10
CA ALA A 390 -3.57 -20.71 -11.22
C ALA A 390 -2.56 -21.85 -11.05
N GLU A 391 -2.14 -22.14 -9.83
CA GLU A 391 -1.24 -23.25 -9.52
C GLU A 391 -1.94 -24.61 -9.68
N ILE A 392 -3.25 -24.68 -9.38
CA ILE A 392 -4.05 -25.89 -9.62
C ILE A 392 -4.06 -26.21 -11.12
N VAL A 393 -4.37 -25.22 -11.98
CA VAL A 393 -4.40 -25.42 -13.43
C VAL A 393 -3.03 -25.79 -13.98
N ALA A 394 -1.99 -25.03 -13.61
CA ALA A 394 -0.63 -25.30 -14.06
C ALA A 394 -0.13 -26.69 -13.62
N GLY A 395 -0.38 -27.05 -12.35
CA GLY A 395 0.00 -28.32 -11.77
C GLY A 395 -0.76 -29.51 -12.38
N ALA A 396 -2.07 -29.36 -12.58
CA ALA A 396 -2.87 -30.40 -13.24
C ALA A 396 -2.39 -30.67 -14.66
N LEU A 397 -2.25 -29.63 -15.48
CA LEU A 397 -1.82 -29.76 -16.88
C LEU A 397 -0.38 -30.28 -17.01
N LYS A 398 0.52 -29.89 -16.11
CA LYS A 398 1.89 -30.41 -16.05
C LYS A 398 1.92 -31.88 -15.65
N ASN A 399 1.29 -32.23 -14.53
CA ASN A 399 1.44 -33.55 -13.90
C ASN A 399 0.66 -34.65 -14.65
N LEU A 400 -0.38 -34.27 -15.42
CA LEU A 400 -1.08 -35.17 -16.36
C LEU A 400 -0.42 -35.22 -17.76
N ASP A 401 0.84 -34.76 -17.89
CA ASP A 401 1.62 -34.78 -19.14
C ASP A 401 0.95 -34.02 -20.30
N ARG A 402 0.11 -33.00 -19.99
CA ARG A 402 -0.70 -32.27 -20.96
C ARG A 402 -0.05 -31.02 -21.54
N ALA A 403 0.57 -30.20 -20.71
CA ALA A 403 1.15 -28.93 -21.11
C ALA A 403 2.60 -28.76 -20.64
N VAL A 404 3.41 -28.05 -21.45
CA VAL A 404 4.72 -27.58 -21.01
C VAL A 404 4.56 -26.29 -20.22
N VAL A 405 5.12 -26.24 -19.02
CA VAL A 405 5.09 -25.06 -18.15
C VAL A 405 6.40 -24.28 -18.30
N ILE A 406 6.31 -23.00 -18.61
CA ILE A 406 7.44 -22.11 -18.90
C ILE A 406 7.35 -20.87 -17.99
N GLY A 407 8.47 -20.41 -17.47
CA GLY A 407 8.54 -19.18 -16.66
C GLY A 407 9.33 -19.34 -15.38
N ALA A 408 8.84 -18.79 -14.29
CA ALA A 408 9.46 -18.91 -12.97
C ALA A 408 8.59 -19.77 -12.04
N ASN A 409 9.20 -20.27 -10.94
CA ASN A 409 8.47 -21.01 -9.91
C ASN A 409 7.33 -20.16 -9.33
N THR A 410 6.15 -20.75 -9.15
CA THR A 410 4.94 -20.06 -8.69
C THR A 410 4.96 -19.77 -7.20
N PHE A 411 3.96 -19.05 -6.68
CA PHE A 411 3.93 -18.53 -5.31
C PHE A 411 3.94 -19.62 -4.22
N GLY A 412 3.19 -20.69 -4.41
CA GLY A 412 3.13 -21.81 -3.48
C GLY A 412 1.96 -21.80 -2.51
N LYS A 413 0.82 -21.18 -2.89
CA LYS A 413 -0.39 -21.17 -2.06
C LYS A 413 -1.26 -22.39 -2.34
N GLY A 414 -1.17 -23.40 -1.48
CA GLY A 414 -1.92 -24.66 -1.55
C GLY A 414 -3.08 -24.79 -0.59
N SER A 415 -3.56 -23.70 0.00
CA SER A 415 -4.63 -23.70 1.02
C SER A 415 -6.00 -23.28 0.47
N VAL A 416 -7.07 -23.89 1.01
CA VAL A 416 -8.49 -23.64 0.68
C VAL A 416 -9.13 -22.80 1.76
N GLN A 417 -9.78 -21.69 1.40
CA GLN A 417 -10.56 -20.88 2.33
C GLN A 417 -12.04 -20.92 1.98
N ILE A 418 -12.89 -20.89 3.03
CA ILE A 418 -14.33 -20.64 2.94
C ILE A 418 -14.67 -19.32 3.60
N LEU A 419 -15.66 -18.62 3.05
CA LEU A 419 -16.22 -17.37 3.59
C LEU A 419 -17.49 -17.69 4.40
N TYR A 420 -17.53 -17.23 5.64
CA TYR A 420 -18.70 -17.32 6.51
C TYR A 420 -19.23 -15.91 6.76
N ASP A 421 -20.52 -15.66 6.43
CA ASP A 421 -21.18 -14.38 6.64
C ASP A 421 -21.48 -14.14 8.13
N ASN A 422 -21.29 -12.89 8.58
CA ASN A 422 -21.73 -12.40 9.88
C ASN A 422 -22.94 -11.45 9.73
N ASP A 423 -23.65 -11.19 10.85
CA ASP A 423 -24.86 -10.35 10.83
C ASP A 423 -24.60 -8.86 10.59
N ASP A 424 -23.36 -8.43 10.78
CA ASP A 424 -22.89 -7.04 10.59
C ASP A 424 -22.27 -6.80 9.20
N GLU A 425 -22.52 -7.70 8.24
CA GLU A 425 -21.95 -7.70 6.88
C GLU A 425 -20.44 -7.99 6.82
N SER A 426 -19.75 -8.22 7.95
CA SER A 426 -18.39 -8.74 7.94
C SER A 426 -18.36 -10.21 7.54
N LYS A 427 -17.20 -10.72 7.05
CA LYS A 427 -17.06 -12.13 6.67
C LYS A 427 -15.81 -12.74 7.29
N LEU A 428 -15.97 -13.92 7.88
CA LEU A 428 -14.84 -14.73 8.30
C LEU A 428 -14.35 -15.57 7.11
N LYS A 429 -13.14 -15.34 6.66
CA LYS A 429 -12.39 -16.16 5.70
C LYS A 429 -11.52 -17.12 6.51
N LEU A 430 -11.78 -18.42 6.44
CA LEU A 430 -11.12 -19.44 7.25
C LEU A 430 -10.51 -20.54 6.38
N THR A 431 -9.28 -20.93 6.64
CA THR A 431 -8.60 -22.04 5.96
C THR A 431 -9.11 -23.38 6.49
N ILE A 432 -9.65 -24.21 5.58
CA ILE A 432 -10.32 -25.48 5.93
C ILE A 432 -9.67 -26.72 5.33
N ALA A 433 -8.84 -26.57 4.30
CA ALA A 433 -8.21 -27.70 3.59
C ALA A 433 -6.93 -27.26 2.86
N GLN A 434 -6.20 -28.23 2.30
CA GLN A 434 -5.09 -28.01 1.36
C GLN A 434 -5.38 -28.67 0.01
N TYR A 435 -4.68 -28.21 -1.04
CA TYR A 435 -4.74 -28.78 -2.39
C TYR A 435 -3.57 -29.73 -2.66
N LEU A 436 -3.89 -30.81 -3.34
CA LEU A 436 -2.91 -31.70 -3.96
C LEU A 436 -3.16 -31.74 -5.46
N THR A 437 -2.11 -31.56 -6.26
CA THR A 437 -2.13 -31.75 -7.71
C THR A 437 -1.98 -33.24 -8.05
N PRO A 438 -2.19 -33.66 -9.31
CA PRO A 438 -2.09 -35.07 -9.72
C PRO A 438 -0.78 -35.71 -9.27
N GLY A 439 -0.88 -36.93 -8.72
CA GLY A 439 0.24 -37.63 -8.08
C GLY A 439 0.41 -37.27 -6.61
N ASP A 440 -0.59 -36.66 -5.99
CA ASP A 440 -0.60 -36.22 -4.58
C ASP A 440 0.51 -35.22 -4.23
N LEU A 441 0.90 -34.38 -5.20
CA LEU A 441 1.94 -33.38 -5.02
C LEU A 441 1.36 -32.11 -4.41
N SER A 442 1.92 -31.69 -3.28
CA SER A 442 1.50 -30.45 -2.63
C SER A 442 1.98 -29.20 -3.37
N ILE A 443 1.12 -28.19 -3.42
CA ILE A 443 1.47 -26.84 -3.85
C ILE A 443 2.01 -26.03 -2.67
N GLN A 444 1.51 -26.31 -1.46
CA GLN A 444 1.77 -25.49 -0.27
C GLN A 444 3.26 -25.32 -0.01
N SER A 445 3.72 -24.08 0.07
CA SER A 445 5.11 -23.63 0.26
C SER A 445 6.08 -24.00 -0.88
N LEU A 446 5.70 -24.92 -1.79
CA LEU A 446 6.56 -25.43 -2.87
C LEU A 446 6.31 -24.72 -4.20
N GLY A 447 5.04 -24.43 -4.52
CA GLY A 447 4.62 -23.92 -5.81
C GLY A 447 4.73 -24.96 -6.94
N ILE A 448 4.51 -24.50 -8.17
CA ILE A 448 4.69 -25.29 -9.39
C ILE A 448 6.01 -24.88 -10.02
N VAL A 449 7.00 -25.77 -9.98
CA VAL A 449 8.28 -25.61 -10.67
C VAL A 449 8.04 -25.72 -12.18
N PRO A 450 8.46 -24.78 -13.03
CA PRO A 450 8.28 -24.86 -14.48
C PRO A 450 9.17 -25.97 -15.10
N ASP A 451 8.82 -26.42 -16.29
CA ASP A 451 9.68 -27.33 -17.07
C ASP A 451 10.86 -26.58 -17.67
N ILE A 452 10.59 -25.36 -18.15
CA ILE A 452 11.58 -24.43 -18.68
C ILE A 452 11.60 -23.22 -17.76
N GLU A 453 12.60 -23.16 -16.89
CA GLU A 453 12.78 -22.04 -15.99
C GLU A 453 13.45 -20.87 -16.72
N LEU A 454 12.88 -19.68 -16.56
CA LEU A 454 13.38 -18.46 -17.19
C LEU A 454 13.94 -17.50 -16.15
N ASN A 455 15.20 -17.12 -16.35
CA ASN A 455 15.87 -16.13 -15.54
C ASN A 455 16.11 -14.86 -16.35
N ARG A 456 15.52 -13.76 -15.88
CA ARG A 456 15.62 -12.46 -16.53
C ARG A 456 16.89 -11.75 -16.10
N MET A 457 17.73 -11.38 -17.09
CA MET A 457 18.92 -10.56 -16.87
C MET A 457 18.69 -9.15 -17.40
N TYR A 458 19.41 -8.19 -16.83
CA TYR A 458 19.41 -6.80 -17.30
C TYR A 458 20.83 -6.24 -17.30
N VAL A 459 21.20 -5.58 -18.39
CA VAL A 459 22.47 -4.87 -18.54
C VAL A 459 22.16 -3.46 -19.05
N PRO A 460 22.49 -2.40 -18.30
CA PRO A 460 22.24 -1.03 -18.72
C PRO A 460 23.09 -0.64 -19.93
N THR A 461 22.67 0.35 -20.69
CA THR A 461 23.42 0.87 -21.84
C THR A 461 24.67 1.65 -21.43
N LYS A 462 24.63 2.25 -20.23
CA LYS A 462 25.77 2.96 -19.61
C LYS A 462 25.80 2.59 -18.13
N ASN A 463 26.99 2.44 -17.59
CA ASN A 463 27.17 2.26 -16.15
C ASN A 463 27.13 3.63 -15.44
N GLN A 464 25.99 4.34 -15.50
CA GLN A 464 25.80 5.66 -14.89
C GLN A 464 24.31 5.81 -14.46
N GLY A 465 24.09 6.17 -13.21
CA GLY A 465 22.75 6.50 -12.68
C GLY A 465 22.20 5.48 -11.69
N SER A 466 21.35 5.93 -10.77
CA SER A 466 20.81 5.17 -9.66
C SER A 466 19.69 4.17 -10.02
N GLU A 467 19.14 4.23 -11.24
CA GLU A 467 17.99 3.42 -11.64
C GLU A 467 18.36 2.21 -12.51
N ASP A 468 19.52 2.23 -13.13
CA ASP A 468 19.98 1.23 -14.10
C ASP A 468 21.08 0.34 -13.54
N THR A 469 20.80 -0.39 -12.46
CA THR A 469 21.74 -1.39 -11.92
C THR A 469 21.75 -2.67 -12.75
N ILE A 470 22.94 -3.21 -13.00
CA ILE A 470 23.11 -4.50 -13.67
C ILE A 470 22.48 -5.63 -12.83
N ARG A 471 21.84 -6.60 -13.50
CA ARG A 471 21.25 -7.80 -12.88
C ARG A 471 21.49 -9.00 -13.77
N LEU A 472 22.36 -9.89 -13.34
CA LEU A 472 22.70 -11.13 -14.06
C LEU A 472 22.14 -12.38 -13.37
N LEU A 473 21.86 -12.28 -12.07
CA LEU A 473 21.37 -13.36 -11.24
C LEU A 473 19.87 -13.13 -10.91
N PRO A 474 19.13 -14.21 -10.65
CA PRO A 474 17.77 -14.07 -10.10
C PRO A 474 17.83 -13.37 -8.73
N PRO A 475 16.77 -12.67 -8.31
CA PRO A 475 16.72 -12.03 -6.99
C PRO A 475 17.05 -13.03 -5.87
N SER A 476 17.82 -12.62 -4.87
CA SER A 476 18.19 -13.47 -3.73
C SER A 476 16.99 -13.83 -2.87
N LYS A 477 16.03 -12.93 -2.77
CA LYS A 477 14.77 -13.09 -2.05
C LYS A 477 13.60 -12.92 -3.03
N SER A 478 12.82 -13.96 -3.24
CA SER A 478 11.50 -13.89 -3.86
C SER A 478 10.47 -14.11 -2.76
N TYR A 479 9.54 -13.16 -2.61
CA TYR A 479 8.48 -13.27 -1.61
C TYR A 479 7.49 -14.36 -2.04
N ARG A 480 7.37 -15.41 -1.25
CA ARG A 480 6.57 -16.60 -1.53
C ARG A 480 5.78 -17.02 -0.30
N GLU A 481 4.88 -17.96 -0.45
CA GLU A 481 4.06 -18.51 0.65
C GLU A 481 4.89 -18.94 1.86
N LYS A 482 6.02 -19.63 1.65
CA LYS A 482 6.94 -20.07 2.71
C LYS A 482 7.56 -18.93 3.53
N ASP A 483 7.58 -17.71 2.99
CA ASP A 483 8.18 -16.54 3.65
C ASP A 483 7.15 -15.82 4.53
N LEU A 484 5.86 -16.17 4.42
CA LEU A 484 4.80 -15.64 5.26
C LEU A 484 4.94 -16.16 6.70
N LYS A 485 4.57 -15.31 7.66
CA LYS A 485 4.52 -15.71 9.07
C LYS A 485 3.41 -16.74 9.27
N GLU A 486 3.67 -17.77 10.10
CA GLU A 486 2.69 -18.83 10.40
C GLU A 486 2.13 -19.55 9.15
N HIS A 487 2.88 -19.58 8.02
CA HIS A 487 2.45 -20.35 6.84
C HIS A 487 2.22 -21.82 7.21
N LEU A 488 1.33 -22.48 6.50
CA LEU A 488 1.09 -23.90 6.67
C LEU A 488 2.25 -24.69 6.02
N ASP A 489 2.73 -25.70 6.73
CA ASP A 489 3.67 -26.65 6.14
C ASP A 489 2.94 -27.57 5.15
N SER A 490 3.67 -28.09 4.18
CA SER A 490 3.15 -29.12 3.31
C SER A 490 3.07 -30.45 4.06
N THR A 491 1.87 -30.97 4.22
CA THR A 491 1.64 -32.29 4.84
C THR A 491 2.19 -33.44 3.99
N TYR A 492 2.43 -33.17 2.70
CA TYR A 492 2.84 -34.18 1.70
C TYR A 492 4.12 -33.76 0.97
N ALA A 493 5.08 -33.18 1.72
CA ALA A 493 6.30 -32.65 1.14
C ALA A 493 7.16 -33.75 0.50
N VAL A 494 7.12 -33.82 -0.82
CA VAL A 494 8.17 -34.41 -1.62
C VAL A 494 8.97 -33.24 -2.19
N GLU A 495 10.32 -33.29 -2.14
CA GLU A 495 11.15 -32.31 -2.84
C GLU A 495 10.61 -32.10 -4.25
N GLY A 496 10.22 -30.87 -4.57
CA GLY A 496 9.65 -30.53 -5.88
C GLY A 496 10.63 -30.89 -7.01
N PRO A 497 10.15 -31.34 -8.16
CA PRO A 497 11.01 -31.68 -9.30
C PRO A 497 11.81 -30.44 -9.71
N LYS A 498 13.12 -30.61 -10.00
CA LYS A 498 13.94 -29.58 -10.61
C LYS A 498 13.42 -29.25 -12.04
N PRO A 499 13.65 -28.02 -12.54
CA PRO A 499 13.34 -27.72 -13.95
C PRO A 499 14.06 -28.67 -14.91
N ASP A 500 13.41 -29.06 -16.00
CA ASP A 500 14.06 -29.85 -17.06
C ASP A 500 15.20 -29.08 -17.72
N THR A 501 15.09 -27.76 -17.79
CA THR A 501 16.12 -26.83 -18.27
C THR A 501 15.88 -25.40 -17.77
N THR A 502 16.99 -24.64 -17.67
CA THR A 502 16.96 -23.23 -17.32
C THR A 502 17.50 -22.39 -18.47
N LEU A 503 16.89 -21.26 -18.76
CA LEU A 503 17.32 -20.28 -19.76
C LEU A 503 17.35 -18.88 -19.17
N SER A 504 18.53 -18.28 -19.14
CA SER A 504 18.69 -16.87 -18.81
C SER A 504 18.59 -16.03 -20.08
N TYR A 505 17.85 -14.93 -20.07
CA TYR A 505 17.67 -14.05 -21.21
C TYR A 505 17.81 -12.57 -20.82
N LEU A 506 18.31 -11.77 -21.75
CA LEU A 506 18.42 -10.33 -21.58
C LEU A 506 17.05 -9.66 -21.80
N TYR A 507 16.62 -8.95 -20.79
CA TYR A 507 15.47 -8.06 -20.90
C TYR A 507 15.89 -6.74 -21.56
N GLU A 508 15.16 -6.38 -22.57
CA GLU A 508 15.23 -5.08 -23.20
C GLU A 508 13.92 -4.35 -22.86
N PRO A 509 13.98 -3.27 -22.06
CA PRO A 509 12.79 -2.46 -21.82
C PRO A 509 12.27 -1.98 -23.19
N PRO A 510 10.93 -1.89 -23.37
CA PRO A 510 10.37 -1.27 -24.56
C PRO A 510 11.04 0.11 -24.75
N ALA A 511 11.35 0.44 -26.02
CA ALA A 511 11.92 1.76 -26.32
C ALA A 511 10.95 2.79 -25.73
N LYS A 512 11.47 3.68 -24.87
CA LYS A 512 10.69 4.82 -24.37
C LYS A 512 10.14 5.51 -25.62
N GLY A 513 8.81 5.63 -25.72
CA GLY A 513 8.18 6.50 -26.71
C GLY A 513 8.86 7.87 -26.62
N LYS A 514 9.02 8.56 -27.73
CA LYS A 514 9.70 9.88 -27.76
C LYS A 514 9.06 10.93 -26.82
N ASP A 515 7.97 10.59 -26.17
CA ASP A 515 7.09 11.42 -25.36
C ASP A 515 7.05 11.08 -23.86
N GLU A 516 7.88 10.13 -23.37
CA GLU A 516 8.15 10.00 -21.93
C GLU A 516 9.18 11.04 -21.52
N VAL A 517 8.75 12.27 -21.27
CA VAL A 517 9.51 13.27 -20.50
C VAL A 517 9.67 12.71 -19.10
N ASP A 518 10.91 12.54 -18.64
CA ASP A 518 11.22 12.23 -17.26
C ASP A 518 10.57 13.32 -16.38
N ASP A 519 9.55 12.98 -15.60
CA ASP A 519 8.92 13.85 -14.59
C ASP A 519 9.81 14.02 -13.33
N ASP A 520 11.12 13.84 -13.46
CA ASP A 520 12.09 14.36 -12.50
C ASP A 520 12.53 15.74 -13.01
N PRO A 521 12.09 16.83 -12.38
CA PRO A 521 12.62 18.15 -12.75
C PRO A 521 14.13 18.13 -12.52
N ALA A 522 14.89 18.40 -13.59
CA ALA A 522 16.31 18.71 -13.46
C ALA A 522 16.47 19.80 -12.39
N PRO A 523 17.54 19.78 -11.59
CA PRO A 523 17.82 20.88 -10.68
C PRO A 523 17.94 22.16 -11.51
N LEU A 524 17.04 23.11 -11.27
CA LEU A 524 17.13 24.46 -11.87
C LEU A 524 18.45 25.10 -11.42
N GLU A 525 19.23 25.60 -12.36
CA GLU A 525 20.37 26.46 -12.06
C GLU A 525 19.85 27.74 -11.38
N PRO A 526 20.56 28.32 -10.40
CA PRO A 526 20.10 29.51 -9.69
C PRO A 526 20.09 30.73 -10.64
N GLY A 527 18.94 31.15 -11.11
CA GLY A 527 18.76 32.37 -11.87
C GLY A 527 17.83 32.34 -13.09
N GLU A 528 17.19 31.22 -13.39
CA GLU A 528 16.16 31.18 -14.44
C GLU A 528 14.79 31.43 -13.81
N GLU A 529 14.19 32.60 -14.12
CA GLU A 529 12.78 32.91 -13.89
C GLU A 529 11.95 32.08 -14.88
N GLU A 530 10.97 31.32 -14.38
CA GLU A 530 9.96 30.68 -15.24
C GLU A 530 9.15 31.76 -15.97
N GLU A 531 9.39 31.94 -17.26
CA GLU A 531 8.38 32.54 -18.12
C GLU A 531 7.15 31.62 -18.13
N GLU A 532 5.98 32.14 -17.74
CA GLU A 532 4.69 31.48 -17.92
C GLU A 532 4.48 31.18 -19.42
N GLY A 533 5.04 30.06 -19.89
CA GLY A 533 4.75 29.53 -21.20
C GLY A 533 3.28 29.13 -21.29
N GLU A 534 2.59 29.62 -22.32
CA GLU A 534 1.27 29.11 -22.69
C GLU A 534 1.31 27.57 -22.73
N PRO A 535 0.24 26.88 -22.28
CA PRO A 535 0.21 25.41 -22.31
C PRO A 535 0.37 24.97 -23.77
N GLY A 536 1.46 24.27 -24.03
CA GLY A 536 1.70 23.61 -25.32
C GLY A 536 0.57 22.62 -25.63
N PRO A 537 0.32 22.30 -26.89
CA PRO A 537 -0.72 21.36 -27.26
C PRO A 537 -0.50 20.04 -26.54
N ASP A 538 -1.57 19.51 -25.92
CA ASP A 538 -1.59 18.22 -25.23
C ASP A 538 -1.00 17.14 -26.16
N GLU A 539 0.24 16.69 -25.90
CA GLU A 539 0.83 15.60 -26.62
C GLU A 539 0.08 14.31 -26.28
N ASP A 540 -0.38 13.66 -27.34
CA ASP A 540 -1.22 12.47 -27.29
C ASP A 540 -0.42 11.24 -26.83
N GLU A 541 -0.24 11.05 -25.52
CA GLU A 541 0.19 9.76 -24.98
C GLU A 541 -0.89 8.70 -25.27
N PRO A 542 -0.54 7.53 -25.82
CA PRO A 542 -1.49 6.44 -25.96
C PRO A 542 -1.99 6.02 -24.57
N LEU A 543 -3.29 6.23 -24.32
CA LEU A 543 -3.96 5.84 -23.07
C LEU A 543 -4.17 4.32 -22.97
N ASP A 544 -3.76 3.56 -23.98
CA ASP A 544 -4.04 2.11 -24.10
C ASP A 544 -2.84 1.29 -23.61
N SER A 545 -2.74 1.15 -22.26
CA SER A 545 -1.78 0.22 -21.64
C SER A 545 -2.19 -1.26 -21.77
N ASP A 546 -3.37 -1.54 -22.31
CA ASP A 546 -3.89 -2.90 -22.56
C ASP A 546 -3.54 -3.44 -23.96
N GLU A 547 -2.77 -2.69 -24.76
CA GLU A 547 -2.34 -3.20 -26.06
C GLU A 547 -1.38 -4.40 -25.86
N PHE A 548 -1.76 -5.52 -26.47
CA PHE A 548 -0.97 -6.75 -26.42
C PHE A 548 0.46 -6.53 -26.93
N GLN A 549 1.45 -6.75 -26.09
CA GLN A 549 2.87 -6.73 -26.45
C GLN A 549 3.45 -8.14 -26.45
N MET A 550 4.08 -8.50 -27.55
CA MET A 550 4.81 -9.78 -27.70
C MET A 550 6.12 -9.70 -26.93
N ASP A 551 6.16 -10.22 -25.72
CA ASP A 551 7.39 -10.33 -24.96
C ASP A 551 8.23 -11.59 -25.31
N TYR A 552 9.42 -11.67 -24.68
CA TYR A 552 10.35 -12.78 -24.90
C TYR A 552 9.75 -14.13 -24.52
N GLU A 553 9.01 -14.21 -23.43
CA GLU A 553 8.45 -15.44 -22.86
C GLU A 553 7.33 -15.98 -23.75
N ILE A 554 6.44 -15.09 -24.23
CA ILE A 554 5.38 -15.43 -25.19
C ILE A 554 6.01 -15.89 -26.52
N ALA A 555 7.06 -15.19 -27.00
CA ALA A 555 7.76 -15.56 -28.23
C ALA A 555 8.46 -16.92 -28.10
N LEU A 556 9.07 -17.22 -26.95
CA LEU A 556 9.66 -18.54 -26.68
C LEU A 556 8.59 -19.65 -26.67
N ALA A 557 7.50 -19.44 -25.93
CA ALA A 557 6.39 -20.40 -25.86
C ALA A 557 5.79 -20.68 -27.25
N ARG A 558 5.56 -19.64 -28.06
CA ARG A 558 5.12 -19.77 -29.45
C ARG A 558 6.09 -20.62 -30.29
N ASP A 559 7.39 -20.36 -30.16
CA ASP A 559 8.41 -21.09 -30.94
C ASP A 559 8.51 -22.56 -30.49
N VAL A 560 8.43 -22.84 -29.18
CA VAL A 560 8.37 -24.21 -28.64
C VAL A 560 7.16 -24.97 -29.17
N LEU A 561 5.99 -24.36 -29.17
CA LEU A 561 4.76 -24.97 -29.69
C LEU A 561 4.81 -25.20 -31.21
N ALA A 562 5.49 -24.32 -31.95
CA ALA A 562 5.62 -24.46 -33.40
C ALA A 562 6.45 -25.70 -33.81
N GLU A 563 7.45 -26.08 -33.02
CA GLU A 563 8.29 -27.27 -33.24
C GLU A 563 7.68 -28.54 -32.60
N ALA A 564 6.68 -28.38 -31.72
CA ALA A 564 6.04 -29.50 -31.06
C ALA A 564 5.11 -30.27 -32.05
N GLY A 565 5.43 -31.50 -32.31
CA GLY A 565 4.58 -32.40 -33.16
C GLY A 565 3.47 -33.13 -32.42
N ALA A 566 3.32 -32.94 -31.11
CA ALA A 566 2.38 -33.69 -30.28
C ALA A 566 1.92 -32.88 -29.07
N ALA A 567 0.75 -33.26 -28.52
CA ALA A 567 0.11 -32.59 -27.36
C ALA A 567 0.68 -33.01 -25.99
N LYS A 568 1.62 -33.96 -25.94
CA LYS A 568 2.18 -34.48 -24.70
C LYS A 568 3.36 -33.62 -24.18
N ARG A 569 3.33 -33.18 -22.93
CA ARG A 569 4.38 -32.37 -22.28
C ARG A 569 5.78 -32.92 -22.51
N LYS A 570 6.03 -34.19 -22.21
CA LYS A 570 7.37 -34.81 -22.34
C LYS A 570 7.91 -34.71 -23.78
N THR A 571 7.06 -34.82 -24.78
CA THR A 571 7.45 -34.67 -26.19
C THR A 571 7.76 -33.20 -26.52
N MET A 572 6.94 -32.26 -26.00
CA MET A 572 7.16 -30.82 -26.18
C MET A 572 8.45 -30.35 -25.52
N VAL A 573 8.74 -30.80 -24.27
CA VAL A 573 9.99 -30.51 -23.57
C VAL A 573 11.21 -31.01 -24.33
N LYS A 574 11.13 -32.24 -24.89
CA LYS A 574 12.20 -32.80 -25.73
C LYS A 574 12.44 -31.99 -27.02
N ALA A 575 11.36 -31.54 -27.69
CA ALA A 575 11.46 -30.67 -28.86
C ALA A 575 12.02 -29.30 -28.52
N ALA A 576 11.65 -28.74 -27.38
CA ALA A 576 12.10 -27.44 -26.92
C ALA A 576 13.61 -27.34 -26.69
N ARG A 577 14.30 -28.44 -26.33
CA ARG A 577 15.75 -28.43 -26.02
C ARG A 577 16.58 -27.78 -27.14
N LYS A 578 16.33 -28.15 -28.39
CA LYS A 578 17.05 -27.56 -29.54
C LYS A 578 16.84 -26.05 -29.65
N ILE A 579 15.60 -25.60 -29.45
CA ILE A 579 15.29 -24.15 -29.45
C ILE A 579 16.01 -23.44 -28.31
N ILE A 580 15.95 -24.03 -27.11
CA ILE A 580 16.55 -23.47 -25.89
C ILE A 580 18.07 -23.37 -26.05
N ASP A 581 18.73 -24.41 -26.60
CA ASP A 581 20.17 -24.39 -26.83
C ASP A 581 20.58 -23.30 -27.83
N LYS A 582 19.80 -23.14 -28.91
CA LYS A 582 19.99 -22.06 -29.87
C LYS A 582 19.79 -20.69 -29.22
N ARG A 583 18.70 -20.51 -28.43
CA ARG A 583 18.42 -19.26 -27.72
C ARG A 583 19.49 -18.97 -26.68
N ARG A 584 19.93 -19.98 -25.90
CA ARG A 584 21.01 -19.84 -24.93
C ARG A 584 22.28 -19.31 -25.56
N ALA A 585 22.70 -19.84 -26.71
CA ALA A 585 23.87 -19.37 -27.44
C ALA A 585 23.72 -17.89 -27.89
N GLN A 586 22.52 -17.54 -28.36
CA GLN A 586 22.21 -16.15 -28.73
C GLN A 586 22.23 -15.20 -27.54
N GLU A 587 21.63 -15.58 -26.41
CA GLU A 587 21.59 -14.75 -25.21
C GLU A 587 22.97 -14.59 -24.54
N VAL A 588 23.78 -15.67 -24.52
CA VAL A 588 25.18 -15.60 -24.07
C VAL A 588 25.99 -14.63 -24.94
N LYS A 589 25.79 -14.67 -26.28
CA LYS A 589 26.45 -13.73 -27.17
C LYS A 589 26.01 -12.29 -26.89
N LYS A 590 24.69 -12.02 -26.83
CA LYS A 590 24.15 -10.68 -26.51
C LYS A 590 24.69 -10.14 -25.17
N LEU A 591 24.71 -11.01 -24.13
CA LEU A 591 25.25 -10.65 -22.83
C LEU A 591 26.73 -10.27 -22.93
N THR A 592 27.53 -11.08 -23.62
CA THR A 592 28.96 -10.85 -23.81
C THR A 592 29.19 -9.54 -24.55
N ASP A 593 28.46 -9.30 -25.64
CA ASP A 593 28.56 -8.08 -26.45
C ASP A 593 28.18 -6.83 -25.63
N LYS A 594 27.09 -6.88 -24.84
CA LYS A 594 26.67 -5.75 -23.97
C LYS A 594 27.68 -5.48 -22.86
N LEU A 595 28.21 -6.53 -22.21
CA LEU A 595 29.24 -6.37 -21.18
C LEU A 595 30.57 -5.86 -21.74
N ALA A 596 30.94 -6.30 -22.95
CA ALA A 596 32.12 -5.77 -23.65
C ALA A 596 31.98 -4.27 -23.94
N ALA A 597 30.79 -3.76 -24.27
CA ALA A 597 30.51 -2.34 -24.45
C ALA A 597 30.68 -1.55 -23.14
N LEU A 598 30.54 -2.19 -21.98
CA LEU A 598 30.84 -1.63 -20.66
C LEU A 598 32.31 -1.86 -20.23
N GLY A 599 33.18 -2.40 -21.10
CA GLY A 599 34.58 -2.70 -20.81
C GLY A 599 34.83 -3.98 -20.00
N VAL A 600 33.84 -4.89 -19.91
CA VAL A 600 33.94 -6.14 -19.17
C VAL A 600 34.12 -7.33 -20.11
N ASP A 601 35.25 -8.03 -19.97
CA ASP A 601 35.49 -9.31 -20.67
C ASP A 601 34.71 -10.45 -19.97
N TRP A 602 33.62 -10.90 -20.57
CA TRP A 602 32.73 -11.97 -20.05
C TRP A 602 33.03 -13.34 -20.68
N SER A 603 34.24 -13.56 -21.15
CA SER A 603 34.65 -14.81 -21.82
C SER A 603 34.53 -16.02 -20.88
N ALA A 604 34.15 -17.16 -21.47
CA ALA A 604 34.10 -18.42 -20.73
C ALA A 604 35.52 -19.02 -20.61
N PRO A 605 35.82 -19.79 -19.54
CA PRO A 605 37.08 -20.51 -19.44
C PRO A 605 37.20 -21.59 -20.52
N ALA A 606 38.40 -21.83 -21.00
CA ALA A 606 38.68 -22.89 -21.98
C ALA A 606 38.61 -24.32 -21.40
N GLY A 607 38.39 -24.46 -20.10
CA GLY A 607 38.26 -25.73 -19.36
C GLY A 607 37.78 -25.50 -17.94
N ALA A 608 37.56 -26.56 -17.14
CA ALA A 608 37.19 -26.44 -15.72
C ALA A 608 38.39 -25.89 -14.92
N GLY A 609 38.56 -24.58 -14.95
CA GLY A 609 39.59 -23.90 -14.16
C GLY A 609 39.10 -23.69 -12.73
N SER A 610 39.79 -24.28 -11.75
CA SER A 610 39.65 -23.89 -10.34
C SER A 610 40.36 -22.55 -10.14
N THR A 611 39.64 -21.52 -9.79
CA THR A 611 40.19 -20.25 -9.37
C THR A 611 40.52 -20.28 -7.88
N GLY A 612 41.70 -20.68 -7.54
CA GLY A 612 42.20 -20.48 -6.17
C GLY A 612 42.68 -19.02 -6.04
N GLY A 613 42.13 -18.29 -5.06
CA GLY A 613 42.67 -16.99 -4.63
C GLY A 613 42.11 -15.76 -5.37
N LEU A 614 40.92 -15.31 -5.01
CA LEU A 614 40.47 -13.96 -5.28
C LEU A 614 40.53 -13.14 -3.97
N ASP A 615 41.17 -11.96 -4.04
CA ASP A 615 41.13 -10.98 -2.95
C ASP A 615 40.27 -9.81 -3.38
N ALA A 616 39.37 -9.36 -2.48
CA ALA A 616 38.39 -8.34 -2.80
C ALA A 616 38.35 -7.23 -1.74
N ARG A 617 38.21 -6.00 -2.22
CA ARG A 617 37.99 -4.82 -1.39
C ARG A 617 36.75 -4.06 -1.88
N PHE A 618 35.86 -3.72 -0.93
CA PHE A 618 34.67 -2.94 -1.19
C PHE A 618 34.64 -1.69 -0.30
N GLN A 619 34.27 -0.55 -0.88
CA GLN A 619 34.22 0.73 -0.17
C GLN A 619 33.26 1.69 -0.87
N LEU A 620 32.74 2.68 -0.14
CA LEU A 620 32.12 3.85 -0.75
C LEU A 620 33.20 4.83 -1.27
N ASP A 621 32.83 5.65 -2.26
CA ASP A 621 33.71 6.65 -2.81
C ASP A 621 34.26 7.57 -1.69
N GLY A 622 35.60 7.82 -1.69
CA GLY A 622 36.28 8.54 -0.62
C GLY A 622 36.44 7.75 0.69
N ASP A 623 36.21 6.43 0.70
CA ASP A 623 36.25 5.54 1.93
C ASP A 623 35.38 6.06 3.08
N VAL A 624 34.28 6.75 2.74
CA VAL A 624 33.31 7.26 3.70
C VAL A 624 32.44 6.12 4.23
N ARG A 625 31.97 6.23 5.47
CA ARG A 625 31.06 5.26 6.10
C ARG A 625 29.74 5.87 6.52
N THR A 626 29.54 7.14 6.18
CA THR A 626 28.32 7.88 6.46
C THR A 626 27.83 8.56 5.20
N VAL A 627 26.58 8.35 4.88
CA VAL A 627 25.87 8.93 3.72
C VAL A 627 24.60 9.64 4.19
N LYS A 628 24.12 10.62 3.44
CA LYS A 628 22.94 11.40 3.78
C LYS A 628 21.75 11.00 2.90
N ALA A 629 20.56 11.15 3.44
CA ALA A 629 19.32 11.06 2.68
C ALA A 629 19.38 11.99 1.45
N GLY A 630 18.90 11.51 0.29
CA GLY A 630 18.95 12.21 -0.99
C GLY A 630 20.31 12.16 -1.72
N GLN A 631 21.38 11.70 -1.08
CA GLN A 631 22.73 11.69 -1.65
C GLN A 631 22.89 10.60 -2.72
N ALA A 632 23.47 10.95 -3.87
CA ALA A 632 24.00 9.98 -4.81
C ALA A 632 25.33 9.43 -4.27
N ILE A 633 25.51 8.12 -4.29
CA ILE A 633 26.68 7.41 -3.75
C ILE A 633 27.26 6.44 -4.77
N LYS A 634 28.54 6.13 -4.62
CA LYS A 634 29.25 5.15 -5.44
C LYS A 634 29.78 4.04 -4.54
N LEU A 635 29.34 2.81 -4.79
CA LEU A 635 29.91 1.62 -4.18
C LEU A 635 30.96 1.05 -5.12
N ILE A 636 32.22 1.03 -4.69
CA ILE A 636 33.39 0.65 -5.48
C ILE A 636 33.89 -0.70 -4.98
N GLY A 637 33.90 -1.71 -5.88
CA GLY A 637 34.52 -3.00 -5.67
C GLY A 637 35.77 -3.17 -6.48
N THR A 638 36.87 -3.64 -5.88
CA THR A 638 38.10 -4.03 -6.57
C THR A 638 38.43 -5.47 -6.23
N VAL A 639 38.56 -6.31 -7.25
CA VAL A 639 38.90 -7.73 -7.10
C VAL A 639 40.25 -7.98 -7.76
N THR A 640 41.14 -8.64 -7.04
CA THR A 640 42.50 -9.03 -7.48
C THR A 640 42.60 -10.55 -7.57
N ASN A 641 43.07 -11.04 -8.69
CA ASN A 641 43.34 -12.47 -8.83
C ASN A 641 44.77 -12.76 -8.30
N THR A 642 44.82 -13.38 -7.11
CA THR A 642 46.08 -13.83 -6.47
C THR A 642 46.47 -15.28 -6.83
N GLY A 643 45.62 -15.94 -7.63
CA GLY A 643 45.87 -17.29 -8.13
C GLY A 643 46.82 -17.33 -9.32
N SER A 644 47.11 -18.55 -9.80
CA SER A 644 48.05 -18.80 -10.90
C SER A 644 47.40 -18.91 -12.29
N ALA A 645 46.04 -18.97 -12.32
CA ALA A 645 45.27 -19.06 -13.59
C ALA A 645 44.29 -17.89 -13.73
N PRO A 646 43.84 -17.52 -14.94
CA PRO A 646 42.82 -16.50 -15.14
C PRO A 646 41.50 -16.89 -14.46
N ALA A 647 40.90 -15.94 -13.72
CA ALA A 647 39.57 -16.04 -13.21
C ALA A 647 38.58 -15.51 -14.23
N HIS A 648 37.51 -16.22 -14.54
CA HIS A 648 36.53 -15.86 -15.56
C HIS A 648 35.18 -15.55 -14.96
N ARG A 649 34.43 -14.58 -15.56
CA ARG A 649 33.08 -14.19 -15.14
C ARG A 649 32.99 -13.84 -13.67
N VAL A 650 34.02 -13.15 -13.16
CA VAL A 650 34.06 -12.73 -11.76
C VAL A 650 33.00 -11.65 -11.54
N MET A 651 32.20 -11.82 -10.50
CA MET A 651 31.19 -10.86 -10.07
C MET A 651 30.99 -10.91 -8.54
N ALA A 652 30.42 -9.88 -7.99
CA ALA A 652 29.98 -9.86 -6.59
C ALA A 652 28.52 -9.46 -6.52
N ARG A 653 27.83 -9.95 -5.49
CA ARG A 653 26.48 -9.55 -5.09
C ARG A 653 26.52 -9.06 -3.66
N VAL A 654 25.88 -7.92 -3.40
CA VAL A 654 25.70 -7.37 -2.06
C VAL A 654 24.52 -8.07 -1.39
N LYS A 655 24.68 -8.42 -0.13
CA LYS A 655 23.61 -8.82 0.79
C LYS A 655 23.54 -7.80 1.91
N SER A 656 22.35 -7.27 2.13
CA SER A 656 22.09 -6.27 3.16
C SER A 656 20.73 -6.51 3.80
N ASP A 657 20.55 -6.00 5.02
CA ASP A 657 19.23 -5.94 5.68
C ASP A 657 18.32 -4.90 5.01
N ASP A 658 18.90 -3.92 4.29
CA ASP A 658 18.17 -2.94 3.50
C ASP A 658 17.93 -3.46 2.07
N THR A 659 16.72 -3.98 1.83
CA THR A 659 16.28 -4.52 0.54
C THR A 659 16.05 -3.44 -0.54
N VAL A 660 16.03 -2.15 -0.18
CA VAL A 660 15.70 -1.06 -1.11
C VAL A 660 16.95 -0.43 -1.71
N LEU A 661 18.00 -0.23 -0.91
CA LEU A 661 19.19 0.51 -1.34
C LEU A 661 20.34 -0.38 -1.78
N PHE A 662 20.77 -1.32 -0.95
CA PHE A 662 21.99 -2.08 -1.16
C PHE A 662 21.78 -3.54 -1.55
N ASP A 663 20.71 -4.19 -1.02
CA ASP A 663 20.50 -5.62 -1.22
C ASP A 663 20.37 -5.97 -2.70
N ASP A 664 20.93 -7.11 -3.10
CA ASP A 664 20.96 -7.58 -4.50
C ASP A 664 21.70 -6.66 -5.49
N THR A 665 22.46 -5.65 -5.02
CA THR A 665 23.33 -4.88 -5.91
C THR A 665 24.42 -5.79 -6.49
N GLU A 666 24.52 -5.87 -7.80
CA GLU A 666 25.51 -6.68 -8.51
C GLU A 666 26.65 -5.83 -9.06
N MET A 667 27.87 -6.36 -8.96
CA MET A 667 29.12 -5.77 -9.44
C MET A 667 29.83 -6.77 -10.35
N VAL A 668 30.25 -6.34 -11.56
CA VAL A 668 30.74 -7.25 -12.60
C VAL A 668 32.18 -6.92 -12.97
N PHE A 669 33.10 -7.83 -12.74
CA PHE A 669 34.56 -7.65 -12.98
C PHE A 669 35.04 -8.38 -14.24
N GLY A 670 34.30 -9.45 -14.66
CA GLY A 670 34.65 -10.22 -15.86
C GLY A 670 35.87 -11.12 -15.68
N ARG A 671 36.76 -11.17 -16.69
CA ARG A 671 38.00 -11.92 -16.65
C ARG A 671 39.10 -11.12 -15.93
N ILE A 672 39.78 -11.79 -14.99
CA ILE A 672 40.92 -11.21 -14.25
C ILE A 672 42.13 -12.18 -14.39
N ASP A 673 43.19 -11.74 -15.09
CA ASP A 673 44.40 -12.53 -15.24
C ASP A 673 45.22 -12.59 -13.92
N PRO A 674 46.09 -13.58 -13.74
CA PRO A 674 46.94 -13.72 -12.55
C PRO A 674 47.71 -12.43 -12.21
N GLY A 675 47.63 -12.00 -10.95
CA GLY A 675 48.27 -10.78 -10.45
C GLY A 675 47.64 -9.48 -10.91
N LYS A 676 46.52 -9.52 -11.65
CA LYS A 676 45.78 -8.33 -12.09
C LYS A 676 44.57 -8.06 -11.23
N SER A 677 44.12 -6.78 -11.27
CA SER A 677 42.92 -6.32 -10.56
C SER A 677 41.91 -5.75 -11.54
N ARG A 678 40.66 -5.82 -11.19
CA ARG A 678 39.55 -5.17 -11.90
C ARG A 678 38.67 -4.42 -10.89
N THR A 679 38.15 -3.27 -11.31
CA THR A 679 37.29 -2.43 -10.49
C THR A 679 35.96 -2.22 -11.18
N TRP A 680 34.89 -2.25 -10.40
CA TRP A 680 33.54 -1.92 -10.80
C TRP A 680 32.94 -0.89 -9.84
N THR A 681 32.15 0.04 -10.37
CA THR A 681 31.43 1.05 -9.59
C THR A 681 29.94 0.87 -9.77
N ALA A 682 29.22 0.63 -8.70
CA ALA A 682 27.77 0.69 -8.67
C ALA A 682 27.31 2.09 -8.20
N PHE A 683 26.40 2.70 -8.96
CA PHE A 683 25.84 4.02 -8.66
C PHE A 683 24.50 3.81 -7.97
N LEU A 684 24.32 4.39 -6.79
CA LEU A 684 23.14 4.26 -5.96
C LEU A 684 22.68 5.64 -5.49
N LYS A 685 21.41 5.81 -5.19
CA LYS A 685 20.86 7.05 -4.64
C LYS A 685 20.08 6.74 -3.37
N VAL A 686 20.53 7.32 -2.27
CA VAL A 686 19.80 7.26 -1.01
C VAL A 686 18.48 8.00 -1.18
N GLN A 687 17.37 7.41 -0.77
CA GLN A 687 16.06 8.06 -0.89
C GLN A 687 16.03 9.35 -0.05
N PRO A 688 15.39 10.44 -0.53
CA PRO A 688 15.30 11.70 0.22
C PRO A 688 14.64 11.53 1.59
N ASP A 689 13.69 10.61 1.69
CA ASP A 689 12.93 10.28 2.90
C ASP A 689 13.60 9.17 3.75
N ALA A 690 14.86 8.81 3.46
CA ALA A 690 15.58 7.80 4.24
C ALA A 690 15.73 8.22 5.71
N ILE A 691 15.55 7.23 6.61
CA ILE A 691 15.69 7.41 8.06
C ILE A 691 17.11 7.17 8.52
N ASP A 692 17.43 7.62 9.73
CA ASP A 692 18.68 7.28 10.41
C ASP A 692 18.77 5.76 10.63
N ARG A 693 19.83 5.12 10.08
CA ARG A 693 20.06 3.68 10.22
C ARG A 693 21.52 3.32 10.01
N ALA A 694 21.89 2.10 10.40
CA ALA A 694 23.17 1.49 10.09
C ALA A 694 22.93 0.22 9.27
N ASP A 695 23.45 0.18 8.04
CA ASP A 695 23.34 -0.95 7.11
C ASP A 695 24.62 -1.79 7.16
N HIS A 696 24.48 -3.11 7.30
CA HIS A 696 25.58 -4.06 7.18
C HIS A 696 25.55 -4.69 5.80
N LEU A 697 26.66 -4.59 5.07
CA LEU A 697 26.81 -5.10 3.71
C LEU A 697 27.77 -6.28 3.70
N ASP A 698 27.28 -7.45 3.31
CA ASP A 698 28.11 -8.62 3.00
C ASP A 698 28.24 -8.78 1.49
N PHE A 699 29.37 -9.29 1.03
CA PHE A 699 29.66 -9.44 -0.40
C PHE A 699 29.89 -10.91 -0.75
N GLU A 700 29.02 -11.45 -1.60
CA GLU A 700 29.15 -12.80 -2.15
C GLU A 700 29.90 -12.74 -3.48
N LEU A 701 31.15 -13.23 -3.51
CA LEU A 701 31.92 -13.36 -4.76
C LEU A 701 31.55 -14.64 -5.49
N ARG A 702 31.44 -14.52 -6.83
CA ARG A 702 31.22 -15.63 -7.75
C ARG A 702 32.17 -15.55 -8.93
N ASP A 703 32.50 -16.72 -9.51
CA ASP A 703 33.20 -16.86 -10.78
C ASP A 703 32.49 -17.88 -11.70
N ALA A 704 33.11 -18.25 -12.80
CA ALA A 704 32.56 -19.25 -13.73
C ALA A 704 32.35 -20.65 -13.10
N ALA A 705 33.05 -20.97 -11.99
CA ALA A 705 32.93 -22.25 -11.27
C ALA A 705 31.85 -22.20 -10.15
N GLY A 706 31.31 -21.02 -9.83
CA GLY A 706 30.31 -20.81 -8.80
C GLY A 706 30.70 -19.84 -7.69
N THR A 707 30.13 -19.99 -6.49
CA THR A 707 30.47 -19.14 -5.34
C THR A 707 31.90 -19.41 -4.86
N VAL A 708 32.70 -18.36 -4.79
CA VAL A 708 34.08 -18.42 -4.32
C VAL A 708 34.09 -18.34 -2.80
N LYS A 709 34.70 -19.33 -2.14
CA LYS A 709 34.96 -19.29 -0.69
C LYS A 709 36.11 -18.34 -0.40
N SER A 710 35.87 -17.04 -0.55
CA SER A 710 36.83 -16.01 -0.13
C SER A 710 36.27 -15.29 1.10
N ARG A 711 37.17 -14.74 1.92
CA ARG A 711 36.81 -13.84 2.99
C ARG A 711 36.56 -12.45 2.38
N ALA A 712 35.38 -12.24 1.81
CA ALA A 712 35.01 -10.90 1.39
C ALA A 712 34.79 -10.02 2.63
N PRO A 713 35.39 -8.83 2.72
CA PRO A 713 35.19 -7.95 3.85
C PRO A 713 33.77 -7.41 3.85
N SER A 714 33.11 -7.41 5.01
CA SER A 714 31.85 -6.68 5.19
C SER A 714 32.09 -5.16 5.29
N LEU A 715 31.09 -4.37 4.96
CA LEU A 715 31.09 -2.91 5.05
C LEU A 715 29.88 -2.43 5.85
N ASN A 716 30.14 -1.63 6.90
CA ASN A 716 29.08 -0.96 7.65
C ASN A 716 28.92 0.47 7.13
N VAL A 717 27.68 0.83 6.79
CA VAL A 717 27.32 2.15 6.26
C VAL A 717 26.26 2.78 7.16
N ARG A 718 26.51 3.99 7.63
CA ARG A 718 25.53 4.79 8.35
C ARG A 718 24.77 5.68 7.39
N VAL A 719 23.45 5.57 7.34
CA VAL A 719 22.58 6.51 6.63
C VAL A 719 22.07 7.54 7.63
N VAL A 720 22.19 8.82 7.30
CA VAL A 720 21.73 9.94 8.13
C VAL A 720 20.52 10.58 7.45
N ALA A 721 19.41 10.67 8.18
CA ALA A 721 18.19 11.30 7.69
C ALA A 721 18.39 12.79 7.36
N ALA A 722 17.60 13.32 6.44
CA ALA A 722 17.49 14.75 6.23
C ALA A 722 16.76 15.43 7.39
N ASP A 723 17.09 16.70 7.66
CA ASP A 723 16.24 17.54 8.52
C ASP A 723 14.83 17.62 7.94
N ARG A 724 13.79 17.46 8.76
CA ARG A 724 12.41 17.35 8.31
C ARG A 724 11.58 18.58 8.58
N PRO A 725 10.64 18.94 7.68
CA PRO A 725 9.61 19.92 7.98
C PRO A 725 8.62 19.36 9.01
N VAL A 726 8.02 20.25 9.75
CA VAL A 726 6.88 19.96 10.65
C VAL A 726 5.82 21.01 10.37
N PHE A 727 4.62 20.56 10.00
CA PHE A 727 3.56 21.51 9.66
C PHE A 727 2.68 21.81 10.85
N SER A 728 2.58 23.12 11.17
CA SER A 728 1.57 23.66 12.06
C SER A 728 0.61 24.51 11.24
N TYR A 729 -0.67 24.52 11.58
CA TYR A 729 -1.61 25.43 10.93
C TYR A 729 -2.64 26.00 11.89
N GLY A 730 -3.11 27.19 11.51
CA GLY A 730 -4.27 27.85 12.09
C GLY A 730 -5.38 27.95 11.05
N HIS A 731 -6.62 27.69 11.43
CA HIS A 731 -7.76 27.76 10.55
C HIS A 731 -8.85 28.70 11.08
N GLN A 732 -9.70 29.19 10.19
CA GLN A 732 -10.87 30.00 10.51
C GLN A 732 -11.96 29.76 9.46
N LEU A 733 -13.14 29.35 9.92
CA LEU A 733 -14.34 29.33 9.09
C LEU A 733 -14.88 30.75 8.95
N ILE A 734 -15.10 31.19 7.72
CA ILE A 734 -15.66 32.49 7.37
C ILE A 734 -16.96 32.24 6.64
N ASP A 735 -18.07 32.59 7.26
CA ASP A 735 -19.38 32.56 6.65
C ASP A 735 -19.53 33.72 5.65
N SER A 736 -19.77 33.37 4.39
CA SER A 736 -19.93 34.34 3.28
C SER A 736 -21.39 34.62 2.97
N SER A 737 -22.35 34.04 3.70
CA SER A 737 -23.82 34.22 3.49
C SER A 737 -24.42 35.24 4.44
N ASN A 738 -24.78 34.82 5.65
CA ASN A 738 -25.39 35.73 6.61
C ASN A 738 -24.36 36.40 7.55
N GLY A 739 -23.14 35.87 7.61
CA GLY A 739 -22.01 36.45 8.31
C GLY A 739 -22.05 36.23 9.82
N ASP A 740 -22.74 35.21 10.35
CA ASP A 740 -22.76 34.85 11.77
C ASP A 740 -21.65 33.85 12.18
N GLY A 741 -20.94 33.28 11.20
CA GLY A 741 -19.82 32.34 11.39
C GLY A 741 -20.25 30.97 11.88
N LEU A 742 -21.50 30.58 11.70
CA LEU A 742 -22.06 29.28 12.10
C LEU A 742 -22.48 28.49 10.87
N VAL A 743 -22.40 27.15 10.94
CA VAL A 743 -22.81 26.32 9.82
C VAL A 743 -24.32 26.11 9.82
N GLN A 744 -24.97 26.50 8.72
CA GLN A 744 -26.41 26.41 8.48
C GLN A 744 -26.69 25.86 7.09
N SER A 745 -27.92 25.41 6.82
CA SER A 745 -28.31 24.86 5.52
C SER A 745 -28.36 25.95 4.41
N GLY A 746 -27.79 25.63 3.25
CA GLY A 746 -27.87 26.47 2.04
C GLY A 746 -26.89 27.65 2.02
N GLU A 747 -25.86 27.66 2.86
CA GLU A 747 -24.90 28.76 2.98
C GLU A 747 -23.55 28.44 2.32
N SER A 748 -22.76 29.49 2.13
CA SER A 748 -21.44 29.46 1.49
C SER A 748 -20.37 29.87 2.49
N TYR A 749 -19.24 29.14 2.49
CA TYR A 749 -18.15 29.32 3.45
C TYR A 749 -16.80 29.42 2.74
N LEU A 750 -15.89 30.17 3.39
CA LEU A 750 -14.45 30.12 3.17
C LEU A 750 -13.78 29.53 4.42
N LEU A 751 -12.97 28.51 4.25
CA LEU A 751 -12.08 28.04 5.30
C LEU A 751 -10.69 28.58 5.00
N ARG A 752 -10.30 29.62 5.74
CA ARG A 752 -8.97 30.23 5.68
C ARG A 752 -8.01 29.41 6.50
N VAL A 753 -6.94 28.93 5.89
CA VAL A 753 -5.90 28.14 6.55
C VAL A 753 -4.55 28.81 6.37
N THR A 754 -3.82 29.03 7.46
CA THR A 754 -2.44 29.50 7.45
C THR A 754 -1.55 28.35 7.88
N VAL A 755 -0.71 27.87 6.99
CA VAL A 755 0.26 26.80 7.21
C VAL A 755 1.62 27.39 7.54
N LYS A 756 2.33 26.81 8.51
CA LYS A 756 3.69 27.21 8.90
C LYS A 756 4.58 25.96 9.00
N ASN A 757 5.76 26.01 8.44
CA ASN A 757 6.80 25.02 8.71
C ASN A 757 7.51 25.36 10.03
N THR A 758 7.29 24.56 11.06
CA THR A 758 7.95 24.71 12.38
C THR A 758 9.13 23.75 12.56
N GLY A 759 9.39 22.90 11.55
CA GLY A 759 10.49 21.94 11.53
C GLY A 759 11.84 22.60 11.23
N LYS A 760 12.89 21.77 11.18
CA LYS A 760 14.26 22.18 10.86
C LYS A 760 14.56 22.10 9.37
N GLY A 761 13.88 21.17 8.66
CA GLY A 761 14.05 20.97 7.23
C GLY A 761 13.11 21.84 6.41
N GLU A 762 13.49 22.09 5.16
CA GLU A 762 12.66 22.74 4.16
C GLU A 762 11.66 21.72 3.59
N ALA A 763 10.38 22.11 3.49
CA ALA A 763 9.40 21.36 2.71
C ALA A 763 9.49 21.83 1.25
N ALA A 764 9.98 20.99 0.36
CA ALA A 764 10.28 21.40 -1.01
C ALA A 764 9.04 21.51 -1.90
N LYS A 765 8.05 20.63 -1.69
CA LYS A 765 6.80 20.56 -2.46
C LYS A 765 5.61 20.41 -1.53
N THR A 766 5.17 21.51 -0.93
CA THR A 766 4.05 21.50 0.02
C THR A 766 2.72 21.68 -0.68
N THR A 767 1.76 20.84 -0.35
CA THR A 767 0.36 20.94 -0.82
C THR A 767 -0.58 20.95 0.37
N ALA A 768 -1.62 21.80 0.30
CA ALA A 768 -2.72 21.83 1.26
C ALA A 768 -4.00 21.35 0.59
N VAL A 769 -4.74 20.43 1.23
CA VAL A 769 -5.91 19.75 0.68
C VAL A 769 -7.04 19.75 1.69
N LEU A 770 -8.28 19.99 1.23
CA LEU A 770 -9.51 19.86 2.00
C LEU A 770 -10.35 18.73 1.42
N ARG A 771 -10.74 17.78 2.25
CA ARG A 771 -11.60 16.63 1.88
C ARG A 771 -12.96 16.75 2.58
N ASN A 772 -14.00 16.27 1.91
CA ASN A 772 -15.36 16.21 2.48
C ASN A 772 -15.56 14.84 3.17
N VAL A 773 -15.86 14.87 4.45
CA VAL A 773 -16.16 13.68 5.26
C VAL A 773 -17.64 13.61 5.63
N SER A 774 -18.42 14.65 5.31
CA SER A 774 -19.86 14.77 5.62
C SER A 774 -20.80 14.32 4.48
N GLY A 775 -20.25 13.67 3.45
CA GLY A 775 -21.06 13.21 2.31
C GLY A 775 -21.81 14.35 1.62
N SER A 776 -23.10 14.16 1.37
CA SER A 776 -23.95 15.14 0.62
C SER A 776 -24.29 16.42 1.39
N ASP A 777 -23.97 16.53 2.68
CA ASP A 777 -24.26 17.73 3.49
C ASP A 777 -23.35 18.92 3.15
N LEU A 778 -22.20 18.67 2.52
CA LEU A 778 -21.27 19.69 2.03
C LEU A 778 -20.93 19.52 0.55
N LEU A 779 -20.77 20.65 -0.14
CA LEU A 779 -20.33 20.73 -1.53
C LEU A 779 -19.04 21.55 -1.60
N LEU A 780 -17.92 20.86 -1.71
CA LEU A 780 -16.61 21.50 -1.82
C LEU A 780 -16.45 22.13 -3.23
N LYS A 781 -15.79 23.29 -3.32
CA LYS A 781 -15.55 24.03 -4.56
C LYS A 781 -14.06 24.15 -4.88
N LYS A 782 -13.29 24.75 -3.97
CA LYS A 782 -11.85 24.90 -4.11
C LYS A 782 -11.16 24.19 -2.93
N THR A 783 -10.45 23.13 -3.22
CA THR A 783 -10.13 22.07 -2.28
C THR A 783 -8.64 21.75 -2.23
N ARG A 784 -7.82 22.30 -3.17
CA ARG A 784 -6.40 22.03 -3.25
C ARG A 784 -5.62 23.31 -3.55
N PHE A 785 -4.48 23.46 -2.88
CA PHE A 785 -3.53 24.53 -3.11
C PHE A 785 -2.11 24.00 -3.07
N GLU A 786 -1.35 24.26 -4.10
CA GLU A 786 0.08 24.04 -4.11
C GLU A 786 0.77 25.24 -3.48
N LEU A 787 1.38 25.01 -2.33
CA LEU A 787 2.08 26.01 -1.56
C LEU A 787 3.54 26.17 -2.02
N GLY A 788 4.05 25.19 -2.80
CA GLY A 788 5.45 25.13 -3.20
C GLY A 788 6.38 24.95 -2.01
N SER A 789 7.60 25.51 -2.09
CA SER A 789 8.58 25.43 -1.00
C SER A 789 8.13 26.23 0.23
N LEU A 790 8.34 25.66 1.42
CA LEU A 790 8.16 26.28 2.74
C LEU A 790 9.44 26.08 3.57
N LYS A 791 10.22 27.15 3.76
CA LYS A 791 11.43 27.14 4.59
C LYS A 791 11.09 27.06 6.07
N PRO A 792 12.02 26.62 6.93
CA PRO A 792 11.84 26.68 8.38
C PRO A 792 11.38 28.07 8.86
N GLY A 793 10.26 28.11 9.58
CA GLY A 793 9.64 29.33 10.09
C GLY A 793 8.73 30.08 9.09
N GLU A 794 8.73 29.75 7.81
CA GLU A 794 7.88 30.36 6.79
C GLU A 794 6.41 29.95 6.93
N SER A 795 5.50 30.86 6.53
CA SER A 795 4.05 30.62 6.56
C SER A 795 3.40 31.09 5.26
N LYS A 796 2.42 30.33 4.78
CA LYS A 796 1.55 30.66 3.65
C LYS A 796 0.09 30.52 4.03
N THR A 797 -0.80 31.33 3.43
CA THR A 797 -2.25 31.32 3.72
C THR A 797 -3.03 31.01 2.46
N VAL A 798 -4.03 30.15 2.58
CA VAL A 798 -4.96 29.75 1.50
C VAL A 798 -6.41 29.78 1.99
N ASP A 799 -7.35 29.98 1.05
CA ASP A 799 -8.78 30.04 1.31
C ASP A 799 -9.49 28.92 0.55
N PHE A 800 -9.87 27.88 1.23
CA PHE A 800 -10.75 26.83 0.72
C PHE A 800 -12.19 27.34 0.65
N SER A 801 -13.00 26.88 -0.30
CA SER A 801 -14.39 27.27 -0.42
C SER A 801 -15.32 26.08 -0.55
N PHE A 802 -16.45 26.15 0.15
CA PHE A 802 -17.49 25.12 0.08
C PHE A 802 -18.88 25.69 0.40
N ASN A 803 -19.91 24.95 0.06
CA ASN A 803 -21.30 25.26 0.41
C ASN A 803 -21.88 24.13 1.25
N SER A 804 -22.79 24.47 2.15
CA SER A 804 -23.65 23.49 2.77
C SER A 804 -24.85 23.16 1.87
N ALA A 805 -25.37 21.94 1.99
CA ALA A 805 -26.58 21.52 1.31
C ALA A 805 -27.80 22.36 1.76
N SER A 806 -28.81 22.45 0.91
CA SER A 806 -30.09 23.14 1.22
C SER A 806 -30.82 22.50 2.41
N SER A 807 -30.50 21.25 2.74
CA SER A 807 -30.96 20.55 3.93
C SER A 807 -29.81 19.68 4.44
N ILE A 808 -29.33 19.95 5.64
CA ILE A 808 -28.30 19.16 6.32
C ILE A 808 -28.99 18.13 7.22
N SER A 809 -28.58 16.88 7.10
CA SER A 809 -29.13 15.78 7.89
C SER A 809 -28.40 15.56 9.21
N ASN A 810 -27.12 15.87 9.26
CA ASN A 810 -26.24 15.65 10.41
C ASN A 810 -26.29 16.81 11.43
N LYS A 811 -25.95 16.52 12.68
CA LYS A 811 -25.83 17.54 13.75
C LYS A 811 -24.53 18.34 13.66
N GLU A 812 -23.54 17.82 12.97
CA GLU A 812 -22.27 18.45 12.69
C GLU A 812 -21.81 18.10 11.26
N VAL A 813 -21.07 18.99 10.65
CA VAL A 813 -20.35 18.70 9.40
C VAL A 813 -18.87 18.60 9.68
N VAL A 814 -18.21 17.72 8.94
CA VAL A 814 -16.79 17.40 9.11
C VAL A 814 -16.08 17.58 7.78
N VAL A 815 -14.98 18.31 7.79
CA VAL A 815 -14.02 18.36 6.69
C VAL A 815 -12.66 17.90 7.21
N GLU A 816 -11.92 17.18 6.38
CA GLU A 816 -10.56 16.75 6.68
C GLU A 816 -9.57 17.67 5.99
N MET A 817 -8.72 18.30 6.78
CA MET A 817 -7.66 19.17 6.32
C MET A 817 -6.34 18.40 6.33
N MET A 818 -5.62 18.37 5.21
CA MET A 818 -4.33 17.76 5.07
C MET A 818 -3.31 18.75 4.49
N VAL A 819 -2.11 18.80 5.08
CA VAL A 819 -0.94 19.48 4.55
C VAL A 819 0.19 18.48 4.43
N TYR A 820 0.80 18.36 3.27
CA TYR A 820 1.88 17.39 3.06
C TYR A 820 2.98 17.93 2.14
N ASP A 821 4.20 17.42 2.34
CA ASP A 821 5.34 17.56 1.42
C ASP A 821 5.56 16.24 0.67
N SER A 822 5.56 16.28 -0.67
CA SER A 822 5.67 15.07 -1.48
C SER A 822 7.11 14.53 -1.59
N VAL A 823 8.12 15.30 -1.24
CA VAL A 823 9.54 14.92 -1.35
C VAL A 823 9.99 14.13 -0.11
N LEU A 824 9.76 14.68 1.07
CA LEU A 824 10.12 14.06 2.35
C LEU A 824 8.98 13.23 2.95
N ARG A 825 7.80 13.24 2.30
CA ARG A 825 6.57 12.52 2.73
C ARG A 825 6.10 12.85 4.14
N GLU A 826 6.34 14.11 4.55
CA GLU A 826 5.85 14.62 5.81
C GLU A 826 4.47 15.23 5.62
N SER A 827 3.58 15.04 6.58
CA SER A 827 2.25 15.63 6.49
C SER A 827 1.62 15.85 7.88
N VAL A 828 0.52 16.57 7.91
CA VAL A 828 -0.39 16.70 9.07
C VAL A 828 -1.82 16.60 8.55
N ILE A 829 -2.64 15.82 9.24
CA ILE A 829 -4.05 15.59 8.90
C ILE A 829 -4.90 15.86 10.14
N GLU A 830 -6.02 16.56 9.98
CA GLU A 830 -6.94 16.86 11.06
C GLU A 830 -8.38 16.94 10.56
N LYS A 831 -9.31 16.41 11.35
CA LYS A 831 -10.76 16.50 11.09
C LYS A 831 -11.32 17.71 11.79
N LEU A 832 -11.75 18.68 11.02
CA LEU A 832 -12.38 19.90 11.51
C LEU A 832 -13.89 19.70 11.57
N LYS A 833 -14.46 19.77 12.77
CA LYS A 833 -15.88 19.51 13.08
C LYS A 833 -16.59 20.83 13.34
N TYR A 834 -17.69 21.08 12.63
CA TYR A 834 -18.49 22.28 12.78
C TYR A 834 -19.94 21.90 13.13
N PRO A 835 -20.43 22.32 14.32
CA PRO A 835 -21.80 22.05 14.72
C PRO A 835 -22.81 22.75 13.79
N VAL A 836 -23.81 22.01 13.32
CA VAL A 836 -24.87 22.58 12.48
C VAL A 836 -25.90 23.30 13.36
N ARG A 837 -26.26 24.53 12.97
CA ARG A 837 -27.24 25.34 13.67
C ARG A 837 -28.49 25.56 12.79
N LYS A 838 -29.63 25.78 13.46
CA LYS A 838 -30.85 26.25 12.76
C LYS A 838 -30.60 27.64 12.23
N GLY A 839 -31.10 27.95 11.06
CA GLY A 839 -30.95 29.23 10.40
C GLY A 839 -31.34 30.42 11.29
N SER A 840 -30.51 31.40 11.39
CA SER A 840 -30.72 32.65 12.13
C SER A 840 -30.54 33.84 11.19
N ALA A 841 -31.06 34.99 11.61
CA ALA A 841 -30.71 36.26 10.95
C ALA A 841 -29.25 36.58 11.27
N GLY A 842 -28.51 37.04 10.28
CA GLY A 842 -27.11 37.47 10.48
C GLY A 842 -26.99 38.65 11.45
N PRO A 843 -25.76 39.03 11.82
CA PRO A 843 -25.54 40.14 12.76
C PRO A 843 -26.10 41.46 12.18
N ALA A 844 -26.96 42.11 12.96
CA ALA A 844 -27.44 43.46 12.62
C ALA A 844 -26.24 44.42 12.56
N THR A 845 -26.21 45.30 11.56
CA THR A 845 -25.15 46.28 11.38
C THR A 845 -24.96 47.10 12.65
N SER A 846 -23.73 47.17 13.15
CA SER A 846 -23.41 47.94 14.32
C SER A 846 -22.02 48.53 14.16
N ASN A 847 -21.93 49.87 14.26
CA ASN A 847 -20.71 50.60 14.03
C ASN A 847 -20.10 51.08 15.38
N GLY A 848 -18.81 51.39 15.36
CA GLY A 848 -18.05 51.87 16.55
C GLY A 848 -16.84 51.00 16.82
N ALA A 849 -16.26 51.16 18.02
CA ALA A 849 -15.16 50.36 18.46
C ALA A 849 -15.48 49.63 19.76
N ALA A 850 -14.85 48.48 19.97
CA ALA A 850 -14.89 47.70 21.19
C ALA A 850 -13.48 47.58 21.79
N ARG A 851 -13.32 47.81 23.07
CA ARG A 851 -12.08 47.70 23.82
C ARG A 851 -12.14 46.59 24.85
N VAL A 852 -11.14 45.72 24.87
CA VAL A 852 -11.04 44.61 25.84
C VAL A 852 -10.85 45.15 27.25
N THR A 853 -11.71 44.76 28.20
CA THR A 853 -11.73 45.27 29.60
C THR A 853 -11.09 44.30 30.59
N GLY A 854 -11.22 42.99 30.41
CA GLY A 854 -10.60 41.95 31.22
C GLY A 854 -9.09 41.78 30.94
N SER A 855 -8.47 40.79 31.52
CA SER A 855 -7.06 40.42 31.24
C SER A 855 -6.86 40.06 29.77
N HIS A 856 -7.82 39.38 29.20
CA HIS A 856 -7.95 39.03 27.76
C HIS A 856 -9.42 38.77 27.40
N ALA A 857 -9.74 38.86 26.13
CA ALA A 857 -11.02 38.42 25.55
C ALA A 857 -10.78 37.30 24.56
N ARG A 858 -11.62 36.29 24.62
CA ARG A 858 -11.59 35.19 23.64
C ARG A 858 -12.31 35.61 22.35
N VAL A 859 -11.65 35.47 21.24
CA VAL A 859 -12.22 35.77 19.92
C VAL A 859 -12.54 34.44 19.21
N PHE A 860 -13.79 34.30 18.80
CA PHE A 860 -14.33 33.09 18.16
C PHE A 860 -14.57 33.35 16.66
N GLU A 861 -14.62 32.28 15.86
CA GLU A 861 -14.92 32.35 14.43
C GLU A 861 -16.41 32.60 14.17
N GLY A 862 -17.32 32.19 15.06
CA GLY A 862 -18.76 32.37 14.98
C GLY A 862 -19.40 32.88 16.26
N ALA A 863 -20.64 33.33 16.19
CA ALA A 863 -21.43 33.90 17.28
C ALA A 863 -21.95 32.83 18.28
N SER A 864 -21.08 31.90 18.70
CA SER A 864 -21.38 30.81 19.63
C SER A 864 -20.17 30.49 20.51
N GLY A 865 -20.42 30.08 21.75
CA GLY A 865 -19.36 29.59 22.62
C GLY A 865 -18.81 28.20 22.25
N ASP A 866 -19.49 27.48 21.40
CA ASP A 866 -19.10 26.19 20.84
C ASP A 866 -18.36 26.32 19.49
N SER A 867 -18.27 27.55 18.92
CA SER A 867 -17.47 27.80 17.72
C SER A 867 -15.96 27.85 18.04
N GLY A 868 -15.12 27.66 17.04
CA GLY A 868 -13.67 27.63 17.21
C GLY A 868 -13.12 28.95 17.74
N GLN A 869 -12.24 28.90 18.74
CA GLN A 869 -11.51 30.07 19.23
C GLN A 869 -10.32 30.34 18.30
N ILE A 870 -10.34 31.48 17.57
CA ILE A 870 -9.34 31.86 16.58
C ILE A 870 -8.25 32.81 17.11
N ALA A 871 -8.50 33.47 18.23
CA ALA A 871 -7.53 34.36 18.84
C ALA A 871 -7.83 34.64 20.32
N SER A 872 -6.86 35.27 21.00
CA SER A 872 -7.04 35.85 22.31
C SER A 872 -6.53 37.29 22.30
N ALA A 873 -7.39 38.23 22.59
CA ALA A 873 -7.08 39.65 22.58
C ALA A 873 -6.69 40.14 24.00
N PRO A 874 -5.50 40.71 24.22
CA PRO A 874 -5.07 41.18 25.52
C PRO A 874 -5.83 42.45 25.96
N ARG A 875 -5.78 42.75 27.25
CA ARG A 875 -6.42 43.94 27.85
C ARG A 875 -6.00 45.21 27.10
N GLY A 876 -7.00 46.05 26.79
CA GLY A 876 -6.78 47.33 26.11
C GLY A 876 -6.80 47.22 24.55
N SER A 877 -6.76 46.04 23.98
CA SER A 877 -6.93 45.87 22.54
C SER A 877 -8.24 46.47 22.05
N THR A 878 -8.23 47.17 20.89
CA THR A 878 -9.38 47.89 20.35
C THR A 878 -9.65 47.42 18.92
N PHE A 879 -10.91 47.09 18.64
CA PHE A 879 -11.34 46.59 17.34
C PHE A 879 -12.52 47.38 16.80
N ALA A 880 -12.62 47.53 15.48
CA ALA A 880 -13.83 48.01 14.86
C ALA A 880 -14.96 46.98 15.03
N VAL A 881 -16.14 47.44 15.38
CA VAL A 881 -17.35 46.63 15.46
C VAL A 881 -18.14 46.80 14.16
N THR A 882 -18.44 45.66 13.48
CA THR A 882 -19.16 45.62 12.21
C THR A 882 -20.57 45.08 12.35
N GLY A 883 -20.89 44.42 13.47
CA GLY A 883 -22.22 43.87 13.70
C GLY A 883 -22.47 43.45 15.15
N LYS A 884 -23.73 43.14 15.47
CA LYS A 884 -24.20 42.59 16.74
C LYS A 884 -25.22 41.49 16.51
N LEU A 885 -25.02 40.33 17.20
CA LEU A 885 -25.97 39.23 17.21
C LEU A 885 -26.18 38.75 18.66
N GLY A 886 -27.31 39.05 19.27
CA GLY A 886 -27.55 38.78 20.69
C GLY A 886 -26.47 39.37 21.57
N ASP A 887 -25.79 38.54 22.38
CA ASP A 887 -24.67 38.90 23.26
C ASP A 887 -23.29 38.97 22.57
N TRP A 888 -23.25 38.75 21.23
CA TRP A 888 -22.02 38.75 20.46
C TRP A 888 -21.83 40.02 19.65
N LEU A 889 -20.61 40.54 19.61
CA LEU A 889 -20.17 41.60 18.73
C LEU A 889 -19.26 41.03 17.67
N ARG A 890 -19.60 41.29 16.40
CA ARG A 890 -18.74 40.97 15.24
C ARG A 890 -17.68 42.07 15.12
N LEU A 891 -16.42 41.65 15.14
CA LEU A 891 -15.25 42.52 15.04
C LEU A 891 -14.62 42.40 13.64
N ASP A 892 -13.95 43.43 13.19
CA ASP A 892 -13.00 43.40 12.09
C ASP A 892 -11.59 43.16 12.68
N LEU A 893 -11.00 42.00 12.35
CA LEU A 893 -9.65 41.62 12.76
C LEU A 893 -8.61 42.04 11.71
N GLY A 894 -9.00 42.76 10.64
CA GLY A 894 -8.16 43.13 9.52
C GLY A 894 -8.02 42.01 8.45
N GLY A 895 -7.69 42.42 7.22
CA GLY A 895 -7.50 41.48 6.10
C GLY A 895 -8.73 40.65 5.72
N GLY A 896 -9.95 41.20 5.91
CA GLY A 896 -11.22 40.51 5.61
C GLY A 896 -11.58 39.39 6.61
N ARG A 897 -10.98 39.41 7.80
CA ARG A 897 -11.21 38.42 8.86
C ARG A 897 -12.25 38.92 9.87
N PRO A 898 -13.46 38.37 9.92
CA PRO A 898 -14.41 38.65 11.01
C PRO A 898 -13.99 37.85 12.26
N GLY A 899 -14.36 38.33 13.43
CA GLY A 899 -14.24 37.60 14.68
C GLY A 899 -15.39 37.96 15.61
N PHE A 900 -15.73 37.10 16.56
CA PHE A 900 -16.83 37.30 17.47
C PHE A 900 -16.31 37.33 18.93
N VAL A 901 -16.78 38.31 19.70
CA VAL A 901 -16.47 38.45 21.12
C VAL A 901 -17.75 38.64 21.92
N ARG A 902 -17.81 38.12 23.12
CA ARG A 902 -18.95 38.39 24.02
C ARG A 902 -18.99 39.85 24.41
N SER A 903 -20.16 40.46 24.38
CA SER A 903 -20.38 41.87 24.76
C SER A 903 -19.91 42.14 26.21
N SER A 904 -19.94 41.15 27.12
CA SER A 904 -19.48 41.22 28.51
C SER A 904 -17.96 41.33 28.69
N GLU A 905 -17.17 40.92 27.65
CA GLU A 905 -15.70 40.91 27.69
C GLU A 905 -15.08 42.24 27.20
N VAL A 906 -15.91 43.13 26.62
CA VAL A 906 -15.46 44.39 26.02
C VAL A 906 -16.34 45.56 26.38
N SER A 907 -15.80 46.78 26.33
CA SER A 907 -16.58 48.01 26.44
C SER A 907 -16.66 48.74 25.09
N ARG A 908 -17.80 49.34 24.78
CA ARG A 908 -17.93 50.24 23.65
C ARG A 908 -17.12 51.52 23.84
N THR A 909 -16.44 51.99 22.80
CA THR A 909 -15.64 53.22 22.85
C THR A 909 -15.87 54.05 21.57
N SER A 910 -15.83 55.38 21.72
CA SER A 910 -15.91 56.33 20.57
C SER A 910 -14.55 56.53 19.87
N GLY A 911 -13.47 55.95 20.36
CA GLY A 911 -12.12 56.05 19.81
C GLY A 911 -12.02 55.40 18.42
N ARG A 912 -11.13 55.92 17.57
CA ARG A 912 -10.78 55.28 16.30
C ARG A 912 -10.16 53.91 16.60
N ALA A 913 -10.72 52.85 16.04
CA ALA A 913 -10.16 51.51 16.23
C ALA A 913 -8.74 51.48 15.63
N LYS A 914 -7.74 51.26 16.44
CA LYS A 914 -6.43 50.79 16.02
C LYS A 914 -6.58 49.26 15.92
N ALA A 915 -6.63 48.73 14.71
CA ALA A 915 -6.65 47.29 14.55
C ALA A 915 -5.31 46.71 15.07
N ASP A 916 -5.31 46.30 16.33
CA ASP A 916 -4.17 45.54 16.86
C ASP A 916 -4.10 44.22 16.09
N ARG A 917 -2.97 43.92 15.49
CA ARG A 917 -2.74 42.65 14.80
C ARG A 917 -2.77 41.54 15.86
N LEU A 918 -3.86 40.77 15.88
CA LEU A 918 -3.91 39.55 16.67
C LEU A 918 -3.10 38.47 15.95
N ALA A 919 -2.17 37.88 16.69
CA ALA A 919 -1.49 36.68 16.19
C ALA A 919 -2.51 35.57 15.94
N PRO A 920 -2.43 34.89 14.84
CA PRO A 920 -3.25 33.70 14.62
C PRO A 920 -2.95 32.68 15.73
N ARG A 921 -3.99 32.03 16.24
CA ARG A 921 -3.80 30.86 17.10
C ARG A 921 -3.45 29.70 16.23
N TRP A 922 -2.36 29.03 16.53
CA TRP A 922 -2.03 27.73 15.93
C TRP A 922 -2.92 26.70 16.61
N GLN A 923 -3.91 26.15 15.86
CA GLN A 923 -4.87 25.19 16.41
C GLN A 923 -4.36 23.78 16.31
N VAL A 924 -3.53 23.51 15.30
CA VAL A 924 -2.89 22.22 15.08
C VAL A 924 -1.38 22.44 15.04
N THR A 925 -0.70 21.87 16.00
CA THR A 925 0.76 21.85 16.12
C THR A 925 1.15 20.45 16.59
N PRO A 926 1.78 19.63 15.76
CA PRO A 926 2.23 18.31 16.19
C PRO A 926 3.26 18.42 17.32
N PRO A 927 3.27 17.50 18.31
CA PRO A 927 4.28 17.47 19.34
C PRO A 927 5.69 17.32 18.75
N ALA A 928 6.63 18.13 19.23
CA ALA A 928 8.04 17.99 18.86
C ALA A 928 8.70 16.86 19.66
N LEU A 929 9.27 15.88 18.96
CA LEU A 929 10.04 14.76 19.54
C LEU A 929 11.54 15.06 19.51
N ALA A 930 12.20 14.90 20.67
CA ALA A 930 13.65 14.88 20.80
C ALA A 930 14.07 13.52 21.36
N ILE A 931 14.84 12.75 20.58
CA ILE A 931 15.29 11.41 20.92
C ILE A 931 16.82 11.37 20.97
N GLU A 932 17.37 10.76 22.01
CA GLU A 932 18.81 10.56 22.18
C GLU A 932 19.18 9.16 21.65
N VAL A 933 19.90 9.09 20.53
CA VAL A 933 20.40 7.83 19.95
C VAL A 933 21.94 7.85 19.95
N PRO A 934 22.57 7.40 21.05
CA PRO A 934 24.05 7.44 21.15
C PRO A 934 24.75 6.40 20.25
N THR A 935 24.07 5.32 19.91
CA THR A 935 24.60 4.25 19.05
C THR A 935 23.49 3.59 18.24
N PHE A 936 23.82 3.12 17.04
CA PHE A 936 22.93 2.29 16.20
C PHE A 936 23.27 0.79 16.31
N GLU A 937 24.34 0.44 17.02
CA GLU A 937 24.73 -0.96 17.26
C GLU A 937 24.68 -1.26 18.75
N VAL A 938 23.93 -2.30 19.11
CA VAL A 938 23.75 -2.75 20.50
C VAL A 938 24.07 -4.23 20.60
N LYS A 939 24.98 -4.59 21.52
CA LYS A 939 25.37 -6.00 21.76
C LYS A 939 24.40 -6.78 22.66
N GLY A 940 23.47 -6.11 23.29
CA GLY A 940 22.48 -6.69 24.21
C GLY A 940 21.12 -6.92 23.57
N SER A 941 20.24 -7.65 24.25
CA SER A 941 18.86 -7.90 23.84
C SER A 941 17.90 -6.76 24.23
N SER A 942 18.39 -5.62 24.67
CA SER A 942 17.59 -4.46 25.05
C SER A 942 18.40 -3.16 24.94
N PHE A 943 17.69 -2.06 24.80
CA PHE A 943 18.25 -0.71 24.72
C PHE A 943 17.41 0.27 25.52
N THR A 944 18.05 1.19 26.27
CA THR A 944 17.32 2.27 26.96
C THR A 944 17.22 3.48 26.04
N LEU A 945 16.03 3.73 25.53
CA LEU A 945 15.73 4.86 24.65
C LEU A 945 15.29 6.07 25.49
N LYS A 946 16.05 7.16 25.44
CA LYS A 946 15.71 8.40 26.11
C LYS A 946 15.10 9.38 25.12
N GLY A 947 14.02 10.04 25.54
CA GLY A 947 13.38 11.05 24.71
C GLY A 947 12.48 11.99 25.50
N LYS A 948 12.03 13.01 24.78
CA LYS A 948 11.13 14.04 25.28
C LYS A 948 10.20 14.49 24.16
N ALA A 949 8.89 14.47 24.43
CA ALA A 949 7.89 15.10 23.59
C ALA A 949 7.49 16.45 24.22
N THR A 950 7.33 17.48 23.40
CA THR A 950 6.92 18.82 23.83
C THR A 950 5.92 19.42 22.86
N ASP A 951 4.90 20.08 23.40
CA ASP A 951 3.86 20.78 22.65
C ASP A 951 3.50 22.10 23.37
N ASP A 952 3.03 23.09 22.63
CA ASP A 952 2.64 24.39 23.17
C ASP A 952 1.27 24.36 23.91
N SER A 953 0.47 23.31 23.67
CA SER A 953 -0.83 23.09 24.34
C SER A 953 -0.80 21.85 25.23
N LYS A 954 -0.71 20.68 24.68
CA LYS A 954 -0.63 19.41 25.42
C LYS A 954 -0.01 18.31 24.58
N VAL A 955 0.69 17.40 25.23
CA VAL A 955 1.02 16.07 24.70
C VAL A 955 0.06 15.09 25.37
N GLU A 956 -0.72 14.34 24.62
CA GLU A 956 -1.69 13.39 25.17
C GLU A 956 -1.01 12.13 25.69
N ASP A 957 -0.13 11.57 24.87
CA ASP A 957 0.61 10.36 25.19
C ASP A 957 1.87 10.18 24.30
N VAL A 958 2.69 9.20 24.68
CA VAL A 958 3.85 8.72 23.91
C VAL A 958 3.84 7.21 23.93
N TYR A 959 4.07 6.58 22.78
CA TYR A 959 4.23 5.13 22.66
C TYR A 959 5.32 4.74 21.67
N ILE A 960 5.83 3.50 21.80
CA ILE A 960 6.96 3.01 21.03
C ILE A 960 6.62 1.63 20.48
N PHE A 961 6.87 1.46 19.17
CA PHE A 961 6.84 0.16 18.49
C PHE A 961 8.25 -0.30 18.14
N VAL A 962 8.44 -1.61 18.11
CA VAL A 962 9.65 -2.25 17.56
C VAL A 962 9.25 -3.31 16.55
N SER A 963 9.91 -3.28 15.39
CA SER A 963 9.79 -4.31 14.34
C SER A 963 11.16 -4.91 14.05
N ASN A 964 11.20 -6.21 13.76
CA ASN A 964 12.40 -6.94 13.34
C ASN A 964 11.99 -8.01 12.32
N GLN A 965 12.47 -7.90 11.09
CA GLN A 965 12.08 -8.77 10.00
C GLN A 965 12.59 -10.20 10.18
N ASP A 966 13.84 -10.37 10.62
CA ASP A 966 14.46 -11.69 10.80
C ASP A 966 13.79 -12.48 11.92
N ALA A 967 13.42 -11.80 13.00
CA ALA A 967 12.69 -12.39 14.12
C ALA A 967 11.17 -12.47 13.87
N LYS A 968 10.67 -12.02 12.70
CA LYS A 968 9.25 -11.96 12.34
C LYS A 968 8.42 -11.19 13.38
N VAL A 969 8.99 -10.13 13.94
CA VAL A 969 8.31 -9.22 14.87
C VAL A 969 7.83 -8.00 14.09
N GLU A 970 6.52 -7.79 14.07
CA GLU A 970 5.90 -6.68 13.35
C GLU A 970 5.28 -5.71 14.35
N ASN A 971 5.71 -4.44 14.32
CA ASN A 971 5.13 -3.30 15.05
C ASN A 971 4.67 -3.62 16.49
N ARG A 972 5.50 -4.36 17.24
CA ARG A 972 5.19 -4.70 18.62
C ARG A 972 5.25 -3.45 19.48
N LYS A 973 4.13 -3.08 20.10
CA LYS A 973 4.10 -1.97 21.07
C LYS A 973 4.84 -2.37 22.34
N VAL A 974 5.91 -1.65 22.64
CA VAL A 974 6.81 -1.98 23.76
C VAL A 974 6.80 -0.95 24.87
N PHE A 975 6.15 0.19 24.63
CA PHE A 975 6.01 1.26 25.60
C PHE A 975 4.77 2.11 25.31
N TYR A 976 4.08 2.54 26.38
CA TYR A 976 3.02 3.55 26.36
C TYR A 976 3.07 4.42 27.62
N LYS A 977 2.90 5.72 27.45
CA LYS A 977 2.82 6.65 28.57
C LYS A 977 1.76 7.71 28.30
N SER A 978 0.63 7.64 29.00
CA SER A 978 -0.39 8.68 29.00
C SER A 978 0.09 9.91 29.78
N ASN A 979 -0.27 11.10 29.31
CA ASN A 979 0.00 12.38 29.97
C ASN A 979 -1.28 13.07 30.45
N ARG A 980 -2.42 12.38 30.42
CA ARG A 980 -3.70 12.91 30.83
C ARG A 980 -3.68 13.23 32.35
N GLY A 981 -4.13 14.43 32.71
CA GLY A 981 -4.14 14.88 34.10
C GLY A 981 -2.76 15.20 34.68
N ALA A 982 -1.70 15.23 33.89
CA ALA A 982 -0.36 15.57 34.36
C ALA A 982 -0.22 17.04 34.72
N ALA A 983 0.65 17.35 35.70
CA ALA A 983 0.93 18.70 36.12
C ALA A 983 1.58 19.58 35.03
N LYS A 984 2.22 18.96 34.03
CA LYS A 984 2.83 19.61 32.88
C LYS A 984 2.24 19.00 31.58
N PRO A 985 1.06 19.46 31.16
CA PRO A 985 0.38 18.85 30.01
C PRO A 985 1.16 18.97 28.68
N GLY A 986 1.92 20.04 28.50
CA GLY A 986 2.71 20.28 27.28
C GLY A 986 4.05 19.53 27.21
N GLN A 987 4.32 18.53 28.08
CA GLN A 987 5.60 17.85 28.08
C GLN A 987 5.53 16.44 28.63
N VAL A 988 6.14 15.49 27.90
CA VAL A 988 6.36 14.11 28.34
C VAL A 988 7.82 13.73 28.15
N ALA A 989 8.53 13.43 29.23
CA ALA A 989 9.85 12.80 29.17
C ALA A 989 9.69 11.28 29.37
N PHE A 990 10.46 10.50 28.64
CA PHE A 990 10.44 9.03 28.70
C PHE A 990 11.85 8.45 28.62
N SER A 991 12.05 7.27 29.23
CA SER A 991 13.32 6.56 29.24
C SER A 991 13.08 5.05 29.43
N PRO A 992 12.26 4.40 28.55
CA PRO A 992 12.03 2.97 28.67
C PRO A 992 13.23 2.16 28.23
N THR A 993 13.35 0.94 28.78
CA THR A 993 14.21 -0.09 28.25
C THR A 993 13.38 -0.93 27.29
N ILE A 994 13.67 -0.84 25.98
CA ILE A 994 12.95 -1.53 24.91
C ILE A 994 13.65 -2.85 24.56
N PRO A 995 12.93 -3.93 24.25
CA PRO A 995 13.52 -5.19 23.77
C PRO A 995 14.04 -5.02 22.35
N LEU A 996 15.13 -5.72 22.06
CA LEU A 996 15.70 -5.83 20.71
C LEU A 996 15.92 -7.30 20.35
N TRP A 997 15.77 -7.63 19.07
CA TRP A 997 16.04 -8.95 18.50
C TRP A 997 17.35 -8.93 17.71
N PRO A 998 18.00 -10.09 17.49
CA PRO A 998 19.16 -10.16 16.60
C PRO A 998 18.82 -9.63 15.19
N GLY A 999 19.78 -8.96 14.56
CA GLY A 999 19.59 -8.31 13.25
C GLY A 999 19.07 -6.88 13.36
N SER A 1000 18.46 -6.37 12.29
CA SER A 1000 17.98 -4.98 12.19
C SER A 1000 16.65 -4.78 12.92
N ASN A 1001 16.59 -3.80 13.83
CA ASN A 1001 15.40 -3.43 14.58
C ASN A 1001 14.95 -2.02 14.21
N LEU A 1002 13.74 -1.89 13.68
CA LEU A 1002 13.09 -0.61 13.44
C LEU A 1002 12.35 -0.16 14.69
N VAL A 1003 12.76 0.97 15.26
CA VAL A 1003 12.14 1.55 16.45
C VAL A 1003 11.36 2.80 16.07
N THR A 1004 10.02 2.75 16.22
CA THR A 1004 9.12 3.87 15.91
C THR A 1004 8.60 4.51 17.20
N VAL A 1005 8.83 5.81 17.37
CA VAL A 1005 8.34 6.59 18.51
C VAL A 1005 7.24 7.52 18.03
N VAL A 1006 6.09 7.48 18.70
CA VAL A 1006 4.93 8.32 18.38
C VAL A 1006 4.56 9.16 19.59
N ALA A 1007 4.26 10.46 19.37
CA ALA A 1007 3.67 11.37 20.36
C ALA A 1007 2.41 12.00 19.78
N ARG A 1008 1.34 12.04 20.60
CA ARG A 1008 0.07 12.68 20.24
C ARG A 1008 -0.23 13.85 21.13
#